data_ff4f84be88331dacd364cc451e44b52e
#
_entry.id   ff4f84be88331dacd364cc451e44b52e
#
_cell.length_a   1.000
_cell.length_b   1.000
_cell.length_c   1.000
_cell.angle_alpha   90.00
_cell.angle_beta   90.00
_cell.angle_gamma   90.00
#
_symmetry.space_group_name_H-M   'P 1'
#
loop_
_entity.id
_entity.type
_entity.pdbx_description
1 polymer ?
#
loop_
_entity_poly.entity_id
_entity_poly.type
_entity_poly.pdbx_seq_one_letter_code
_entity_poly.pdbx_strand_id
1 'polypeptide(L)'
;MATIIDVARMAGVSQGTASNVLNGKGNVSSEKIKAVEEAAKKLGYTINERAKMLRKGSGNIICVILPSMERRHYRDFYYCLKSYAEKRGYTAELLITNDNRQTEYSMIQWAKSVMAMGVASITCLGEKEVKEAYAGFEKLCFVERKATDDLDYIGFDYESAGGQIAETVISARYHNVLVVTDSLKFSNENEFCRGLYKMLAQEKIKFFHITTDSRRVSHAIINTLVQENEYDAIITTNIRFAEKIRNVVTNFSAGNQTPIFTLSPITSLPEKDYRKYELNYGLVGKMAAEKIIGDSKENGAEKELICENDGFREWNQITLNKTPADHLRILTLDSPETMILQGLAKLYTEETGTQIQFDVFSYDDIYEQFMKAENSDYYDIFRMDVTWLPLLSERILVPLDDMTPDIDEVYKEYIPALIDKYSRVHGKAYALPITPSTQLLFYRKDLFENTVIKRLYSEKYKAELKIPKTFEEYNKIAEFFATSDRLEEHYFSNLTLGNLGVTATEFLTRLFSHKNHLYGKDGMVVINDTAGVKALEELLTAKQYTDKKVVHWWKTSAKDFADGKLVMMINFSNYASEILGAGSKVVGNIGVAMVPGKNPIYGGGTVGISKNSRRKEDAFAFIKWITTEPAASGMAALGSVSPCAKTYNKYDIIDVFPWLELSKDCFSKSHTRRIPADSDKAFDEIKFLNIVGMAVENVLMGFLPVEESLNRAQKLIDEEINK
;
A
#
# COMPACT_ATOMS: atom_id res chain seq x y z
N MET A 1 34.26 20.85 18.12
CA MET A 1 33.59 20.15 17.04
C MET A 1 34.61 19.97 15.91
N ALA A 2 34.70 18.77 15.33
CA ALA A 2 35.55 18.55 14.16
C ALA A 2 35.07 19.43 13.00
N THR A 3 36.00 19.93 12.21
CA THR A 3 35.73 20.74 11.04
C THR A 3 35.99 19.96 9.74
N ILE A 4 35.50 20.45 8.62
CA ILE A 4 35.80 19.85 7.30
C ILE A 4 37.30 19.86 6.98
N ILE A 5 38.05 20.79 7.57
CA ILE A 5 39.52 20.87 7.45
C ILE A 5 40.15 19.69 8.20
N ASP A 6 39.63 19.32 9.35
CA ASP A 6 40.16 18.18 10.12
C ASP A 6 39.87 16.86 9.39
N VAL A 7 38.68 16.73 8.77
CA VAL A 7 38.35 15.59 7.91
C VAL A 7 39.30 15.51 6.71
N ALA A 8 39.52 16.62 6.01
CA ALA A 8 40.42 16.67 4.88
C ALA A 8 41.87 16.28 5.26
N ARG A 9 42.33 16.78 6.41
CA ARG A 9 43.68 16.46 6.95
C ARG A 9 43.80 14.99 7.30
N MET A 10 42.80 14.41 7.99
CA MET A 10 42.80 12.99 8.36
C MET A 10 42.72 12.06 7.14
N ALA A 11 41.92 12.45 6.12
CA ALA A 11 41.77 11.69 4.88
C ALA A 11 42.91 11.90 3.88
N GLY A 12 43.87 12.78 4.14
CA GLY A 12 44.99 13.09 3.22
C GLY A 12 44.56 13.73 1.91
N VAL A 13 43.48 14.53 1.91
CA VAL A 13 42.92 15.18 0.72
C VAL A 13 42.80 16.70 0.91
N SER A 14 42.59 17.45 -0.19
CA SER A 14 42.27 18.87 -0.09
C SER A 14 40.90 19.12 0.54
N GLN A 15 40.70 20.28 1.18
CA GLN A 15 39.40 20.70 1.73
C GLN A 15 38.29 20.68 0.66
N GLY A 16 38.62 21.08 -0.58
CA GLY A 16 37.69 21.02 -1.71
C GLY A 16 37.28 19.59 -2.06
N THR A 17 38.23 18.65 -2.02
CA THR A 17 37.94 17.21 -2.24
C THR A 17 37.05 16.65 -1.13
N ALA A 18 37.39 16.94 0.14
CA ALA A 18 36.55 16.51 1.27
C ALA A 18 35.12 17.09 1.18
N SER A 19 35.02 18.39 0.82
CA SER A 19 33.73 19.04 0.62
C SER A 19 32.91 18.39 -0.53
N ASN A 20 33.55 18.08 -1.63
CA ASN A 20 32.92 17.45 -2.77
C ASN A 20 32.40 16.05 -2.42
N VAL A 21 33.22 15.24 -1.75
CA VAL A 21 32.82 13.90 -1.28
C VAL A 21 31.62 13.99 -0.35
N LEU A 22 31.73 14.78 0.70
CA LEU A 22 30.67 14.89 1.72
C LEU A 22 29.36 15.47 1.17
N ASN A 23 29.40 16.27 0.09
CA ASN A 23 28.22 16.78 -0.59
C ASN A 23 27.76 15.92 -1.77
N GLY A 24 28.37 14.76 -2.00
CA GLY A 24 28.04 13.88 -3.14
C GLY A 24 28.35 14.49 -4.51
N LYS A 25 29.31 15.44 -4.58
CA LYS A 25 29.63 16.20 -5.79
C LYS A 25 31.07 15.92 -6.24
N GLY A 26 31.27 15.98 -7.54
CA GLY A 26 32.61 15.95 -8.14
C GLY A 26 33.10 14.54 -8.50
N ASN A 27 34.10 14.52 -9.36
CA ASN A 27 34.68 13.30 -9.92
C ASN A 27 35.88 12.86 -9.05
N VAL A 28 35.58 12.33 -7.84
CA VAL A 28 36.59 11.87 -6.86
C VAL A 28 36.73 10.36 -6.96
N SER A 29 37.94 9.80 -6.84
CA SER A 29 38.17 8.34 -6.89
C SER A 29 37.57 7.65 -5.66
N SER A 30 37.18 6.39 -5.81
CA SER A 30 36.57 5.56 -4.76
C SER A 30 37.43 5.44 -3.50
N GLU A 31 38.78 5.37 -3.65
CA GLU A 31 39.71 5.33 -2.52
C GLU A 31 39.66 6.62 -1.69
N LYS A 32 39.60 7.79 -2.36
CA LYS A 32 39.47 9.09 -1.66
C LYS A 32 38.09 9.25 -1.03
N ILE A 33 37.02 8.77 -1.66
CA ILE A 33 35.68 8.76 -1.06
C ILE A 33 35.70 7.94 0.22
N LYS A 34 36.20 6.71 0.18
CA LYS A 34 36.31 5.83 1.36
C LYS A 34 37.15 6.47 2.47
N ALA A 35 38.29 7.07 2.13
CA ALA A 35 39.15 7.75 3.10
C ALA A 35 38.46 8.93 3.78
N VAL A 36 37.69 9.75 3.03
CA VAL A 36 36.97 10.90 3.57
C VAL A 36 35.81 10.46 4.47
N GLU A 37 35.04 9.44 4.05
CA GLU A 37 33.92 8.91 4.85
C GLU A 37 34.40 8.28 6.16
N GLU A 38 35.50 7.50 6.13
CA GLU A 38 36.12 6.96 7.33
C GLU A 38 36.66 8.05 8.27
N ALA A 39 37.30 9.08 7.71
CA ALA A 39 37.79 10.22 8.49
C ALA A 39 36.64 10.98 9.14
N ALA A 40 35.58 11.25 8.41
CA ALA A 40 34.36 11.92 8.93
C ALA A 40 33.74 11.10 10.07
N LYS A 41 33.61 9.78 9.90
CA LYS A 41 33.08 8.86 10.92
C LYS A 41 33.96 8.84 12.16
N LYS A 42 35.27 8.71 12.02
CA LYS A 42 36.23 8.72 13.16
C LYS A 42 36.23 10.01 13.94
N LEU A 43 36.05 11.16 13.25
CA LEU A 43 36.02 12.48 13.88
C LEU A 43 34.63 12.87 14.39
N GLY A 44 33.60 12.06 14.15
CA GLY A 44 32.22 12.44 14.45
C GLY A 44 31.76 13.69 13.69
N TYR A 45 32.30 13.93 12.49
CA TYR A 45 31.96 15.11 11.70
C TYR A 45 30.60 14.92 11.02
N THR A 46 29.71 15.87 11.22
CA THR A 46 28.43 15.96 10.50
C THR A 46 28.38 17.24 9.67
N ILE A 47 27.78 17.17 8.49
CA ILE A 47 27.60 18.37 7.64
C ILE A 47 26.70 19.36 8.38
N ASN A 48 27.13 20.61 8.46
CA ASN A 48 26.31 21.67 9.01
C ASN A 48 25.25 22.10 7.98
N GLU A 49 24.09 21.45 8.03
CA GLU A 49 22.97 21.74 7.13
C GLU A 49 22.49 23.20 7.24
N ARG A 50 22.60 23.83 8.43
CA ARG A 50 22.30 25.26 8.59
C ARG A 50 23.21 26.17 7.72
N ALA A 51 24.50 25.85 7.67
CA ALA A 51 25.44 26.57 6.82
C ALA A 51 25.22 26.35 5.33
N LYS A 52 24.62 25.20 4.95
CA LYS A 52 24.24 24.86 3.59
C LYS A 52 22.94 25.59 3.17
N MET A 53 21.97 25.68 4.08
CA MET A 53 20.71 26.42 3.89
C MET A 53 20.95 27.91 3.68
N LEU A 54 21.80 28.52 4.51
CA LEU A 54 22.21 29.96 4.38
C LEU A 54 22.84 30.29 3.03
N ARG A 55 23.50 29.30 2.40
CA ARG A 55 24.10 29.51 1.05
C ARG A 55 23.11 29.30 -0.11
N LYS A 56 22.01 28.57 0.10
CA LYS A 56 21.00 28.27 -0.95
C LYS A 56 19.82 29.25 -0.98
N GLY A 57 19.62 30.05 0.07
CA GLY A 57 18.59 31.10 0.13
C GLY A 57 17.15 30.61 0.29
N SER A 58 16.89 29.31 0.28
CA SER A 58 15.59 28.71 0.55
C SER A 58 15.75 27.37 1.31
N GLY A 59 15.02 27.22 2.43
CA GLY A 59 14.96 25.97 3.17
C GLY A 59 14.10 24.92 2.43
N ASN A 60 14.44 23.66 2.60
CA ASN A 60 13.61 22.53 2.18
C ASN A 60 12.89 21.91 3.39
N ILE A 61 12.66 22.71 4.44
CA ILE A 61 12.02 22.27 5.68
C ILE A 61 10.55 22.68 5.66
N ILE A 62 9.68 21.73 5.90
CA ILE A 62 8.26 21.94 6.21
C ILE A 62 8.10 21.72 7.72
N CYS A 63 7.64 22.73 8.44
CA CYS A 63 7.35 22.59 9.86
C CYS A 63 5.91 22.10 10.07
N VAL A 64 5.76 21.10 10.92
CA VAL A 64 4.47 20.49 11.26
C VAL A 64 4.22 20.73 12.74
N ILE A 65 3.31 21.65 13.05
CA ILE A 65 3.00 22.08 14.43
C ILE A 65 1.75 21.35 14.89
N LEU A 66 1.90 20.45 15.86
CA LEU A 66 0.82 19.58 16.37
C LEU A 66 0.65 19.70 17.87
N PRO A 67 -0.57 19.48 18.39
CA PRO A 67 -0.80 19.42 19.83
C PRO A 67 -0.06 18.27 20.51
N SER A 68 0.00 17.09 19.88
CA SER A 68 0.53 15.87 20.53
C SER A 68 0.74 14.76 19.49
N MET A 69 1.60 13.79 19.81
CA MET A 69 1.72 12.51 19.07
C MET A 69 1.02 11.34 19.77
N GLU A 70 0.41 11.57 20.92
CA GLU A 70 -0.36 10.53 21.64
C GLU A 70 -1.66 10.16 20.91
N ARG A 71 -2.24 11.10 20.18
CA ARG A 71 -3.46 10.90 19.39
C ARG A 71 -3.09 10.25 18.06
N ARG A 72 -3.69 9.10 17.76
CA ARG A 72 -3.41 8.33 16.56
C ARG A 72 -3.63 9.12 15.27
N HIS A 73 -4.69 9.93 15.19
CA HIS A 73 -4.99 10.73 14.01
C HIS A 73 -3.91 11.80 13.70
N TYR A 74 -3.29 12.42 14.71
CA TYR A 74 -2.17 13.35 14.51
C TYR A 74 -0.92 12.65 14.02
N ARG A 75 -0.71 11.42 14.49
CA ARG A 75 0.38 10.57 14.05
C ARG A 75 0.22 10.19 12.58
N ASP A 76 -0.96 9.74 12.18
CA ASP A 76 -1.26 9.35 10.80
C ASP A 76 -1.15 10.55 9.85
N PHE A 77 -1.64 11.72 10.25
CA PHE A 77 -1.46 12.98 9.55
C PHE A 77 0.03 13.30 9.33
N TYR A 78 0.83 13.30 10.40
CA TYR A 78 2.24 13.66 10.33
C TYR A 78 3.04 12.71 9.44
N TYR A 79 2.86 11.41 9.61
CA TYR A 79 3.64 10.44 8.84
C TYR A 79 3.30 10.44 7.35
N CYS A 80 2.04 10.64 6.97
CA CYS A 80 1.66 10.79 5.57
C CYS A 80 2.23 12.07 4.95
N LEU A 81 2.15 13.21 5.66
CA LEU A 81 2.76 14.46 5.23
C LEU A 81 4.28 14.27 5.05
N LYS A 82 4.94 13.70 6.06
CA LYS A 82 6.39 13.44 6.05
C LYS A 82 6.79 12.54 4.88
N SER A 83 6.13 11.40 4.71
CA SER A 83 6.43 10.46 3.62
C SER A 83 6.29 11.13 2.25
N TYR A 84 5.25 11.93 2.06
CA TYR A 84 5.03 12.67 0.81
C TYR A 84 6.13 13.72 0.56
N ALA A 85 6.50 14.48 1.59
CA ALA A 85 7.52 15.51 1.52
C ALA A 85 8.92 14.93 1.26
N GLU A 86 9.30 13.87 1.97
CA GLU A 86 10.62 13.23 1.84
C GLU A 86 10.83 12.62 0.45
N LYS A 87 9.82 12.00 -0.14
CA LYS A 87 9.85 11.50 -1.53
C LYS A 87 10.16 12.61 -2.55
N ARG A 88 9.97 13.88 -2.18
CA ARG A 88 10.22 15.07 -3.02
C ARG A 88 11.44 15.89 -2.60
N GLY A 89 12.23 15.37 -1.65
CA GLY A 89 13.46 16.01 -1.19
C GLY A 89 13.27 17.10 -0.14
N TYR A 90 12.09 17.16 0.48
CA TYR A 90 11.80 18.05 1.62
C TYR A 90 11.95 17.31 2.94
N THR A 91 12.23 18.03 4.00
CA THR A 91 12.29 17.49 5.37
C THR A 91 11.07 17.99 6.15
N ALA A 92 10.32 17.07 6.76
CA ALA A 92 9.23 17.43 7.66
C ALA A 92 9.73 17.46 9.11
N GLU A 93 9.68 18.62 9.74
CA GLU A 93 10.10 18.82 11.14
C GLU A 93 8.89 18.92 12.05
N LEU A 94 8.84 18.05 13.04
CA LEU A 94 7.72 17.94 13.98
C LEU A 94 7.92 18.85 15.19
N LEU A 95 6.92 19.70 15.49
CA LEU A 95 6.91 20.64 16.61
C LEU A 95 5.67 20.41 17.48
N ILE A 96 5.85 20.03 18.74
CA ILE A 96 4.76 19.67 19.65
C ILE A 96 4.43 20.83 20.59
N THR A 97 3.16 21.23 20.63
CA THR A 97 2.69 22.37 21.46
C THR A 97 2.02 21.95 22.76
N ASN A 98 1.50 20.75 22.87
CA ASN A 98 0.66 20.29 23.99
C ASN A 98 -0.57 21.20 24.24
N ASP A 99 -1.13 21.80 23.20
CA ASP A 99 -2.19 22.82 23.26
C ASP A 99 -1.85 23.98 24.20
N ASN A 100 -0.55 24.29 24.32
CA ASN A 100 -0.06 25.41 25.13
C ASN A 100 0.31 26.59 24.22
N ARG A 101 -0.38 27.71 24.40
CA ARG A 101 -0.22 28.93 23.61
C ARG A 101 1.23 29.44 23.59
N GLN A 102 1.89 29.48 24.74
CA GLN A 102 3.26 29.98 24.86
C GLN A 102 4.25 29.08 24.12
N THR A 103 4.02 27.76 24.20
CA THR A 103 4.82 26.77 23.46
C THR A 103 4.61 26.94 21.96
N GLU A 104 3.36 27.13 21.50
CA GLU A 104 3.07 27.34 20.09
C GLU A 104 3.78 28.59 19.56
N TYR A 105 3.73 29.72 20.27
CA TYR A 105 4.51 30.91 19.90
C TYR A 105 6.01 30.62 19.75
N SER A 106 6.57 29.85 20.69
CA SER A 106 8.00 29.45 20.64
C SER A 106 8.30 28.59 19.40
N MET A 107 7.41 27.64 19.06
CA MET A 107 7.56 26.79 17.88
C MET A 107 7.44 27.59 16.57
N ILE A 108 6.54 28.55 16.52
CA ILE A 108 6.40 29.47 15.36
C ILE A 108 7.67 30.29 15.18
N GLN A 109 8.24 30.84 16.28
CA GLN A 109 9.50 31.58 16.21
C GLN A 109 10.65 30.68 15.76
N TRP A 110 10.67 29.44 16.22
CA TRP A 110 11.66 28.47 15.76
C TRP A 110 11.51 28.19 14.25
N ALA A 111 10.29 27.95 13.75
CA ALA A 111 10.02 27.74 12.32
C ALA A 111 10.49 28.93 11.46
N LYS A 112 10.27 30.17 11.94
CA LYS A 112 10.79 31.38 11.30
C LYS A 112 12.33 31.41 11.29
N SER A 113 12.96 31.01 12.41
CA SER A 113 14.42 31.04 12.56
C SER A 113 15.15 30.07 11.66
N VAL A 114 14.51 28.95 11.30
CA VAL A 114 15.05 27.96 10.35
C VAL A 114 14.64 28.25 8.90
N MET A 115 13.95 29.36 8.66
CA MET A 115 13.42 29.74 7.35
C MET A 115 12.62 28.60 6.70
N ALA A 116 11.65 28.05 7.47
CA ALA A 116 10.79 27.00 6.97
C ALA A 116 10.12 27.42 5.66
N MET A 117 10.13 26.52 4.68
CA MET A 117 9.48 26.74 3.38
C MET A 117 7.96 26.90 3.53
N GLY A 118 7.39 26.18 4.49
CA GLY A 118 5.97 26.23 4.79
C GLY A 118 5.66 25.59 6.13
N VAL A 119 4.42 25.79 6.57
CA VAL A 119 3.93 25.32 7.87
C VAL A 119 2.57 24.66 7.72
N ALA A 120 2.43 23.43 8.24
CA ALA A 120 1.14 22.80 8.51
C ALA A 120 0.87 22.86 10.02
N SER A 121 -0.28 23.36 10.44
CA SER A 121 -0.54 23.59 11.86
C SER A 121 -1.93 23.18 12.31
N ILE A 122 -1.99 22.48 13.47
CA ILE A 122 -3.20 22.32 14.29
C ILE A 122 -3.06 23.26 15.48
N THR A 123 -3.60 24.47 15.36
CA THR A 123 -3.37 25.57 16.30
C THR A 123 -4.27 25.52 17.54
N CYS A 124 -3.75 26.02 18.66
CA CYS A 124 -4.55 26.36 19.84
C CYS A 124 -4.77 27.88 20.03
N LEU A 125 -4.29 28.69 19.07
CA LEU A 125 -4.42 30.15 19.08
C LEU A 125 -5.77 30.59 18.49
N GLY A 126 -6.28 31.73 18.93
CA GLY A 126 -7.45 32.35 18.35
C GLY A 126 -7.14 33.13 17.06
N GLU A 127 -8.17 33.50 16.31
CA GLU A 127 -8.04 34.15 15.00
C GLU A 127 -7.07 35.34 14.97
N LYS A 128 -7.25 36.29 15.90
CA LYS A 128 -6.38 37.47 15.97
C LYS A 128 -4.91 37.11 16.20
N GLU A 129 -4.66 36.16 17.08
CA GLU A 129 -3.32 35.71 17.45
C GLU A 129 -2.65 34.94 16.28
N VAL A 130 -3.43 34.14 15.56
CA VAL A 130 -2.96 33.44 14.37
C VAL A 130 -2.49 34.41 13.31
N LYS A 131 -3.26 35.43 13.00
CA LYS A 131 -2.90 36.47 12.01
C LYS A 131 -1.60 37.20 12.36
N GLU A 132 -1.35 37.44 13.65
CA GLU A 132 -0.12 38.06 14.13
C GLU A 132 1.06 37.09 14.18
N ALA A 133 0.87 35.92 14.78
CA ALA A 133 1.95 34.97 15.05
C ALA A 133 2.50 34.33 13.77
N TYR A 134 1.61 33.89 12.88
CA TYR A 134 1.98 33.21 11.63
C TYR A 134 2.28 34.18 10.48
N ALA A 135 2.19 35.51 10.69
CA ALA A 135 2.56 36.49 9.67
C ALA A 135 3.98 36.25 9.15
N GLY A 136 4.14 36.31 7.82
CA GLY A 136 5.42 36.11 7.13
C GLY A 136 5.68 34.70 6.60
N PHE A 137 4.82 33.72 6.85
CA PHE A 137 4.82 32.46 6.11
C PHE A 137 3.98 32.62 4.83
N GLU A 138 4.61 32.40 3.68
CA GLU A 138 3.91 32.42 2.39
C GLU A 138 3.08 31.16 2.16
N LYS A 139 3.52 30.03 2.72
CA LYS A 139 2.89 28.72 2.60
C LYS A 139 2.50 28.22 3.99
N LEU A 140 1.23 28.42 4.32
CA LEU A 140 0.65 28.11 5.62
C LEU A 140 -0.67 27.38 5.42
N CYS A 141 -0.83 26.22 6.04
CA CYS A 141 -2.04 25.43 5.98
C CYS A 141 -2.48 25.03 7.40
N PHE A 142 -3.69 25.39 7.78
CA PHE A 142 -4.31 24.90 9.02
C PHE A 142 -5.07 23.61 8.78
N VAL A 143 -5.03 22.74 9.76
CA VAL A 143 -5.62 21.41 9.66
C VAL A 143 -6.50 21.16 10.87
N GLU A 144 -7.61 20.43 10.70
CA GLU A 144 -8.57 20.05 11.72
C GLU A 144 -9.25 21.26 12.40
N ARG A 145 -8.47 22.21 12.92
CA ARG A 145 -8.96 23.41 13.61
C ARG A 145 -8.87 24.61 12.68
N LYS A 146 -10.02 25.07 12.21
CA LYS A 146 -10.12 26.23 11.35
C LYS A 146 -9.85 27.50 12.16
N ALA A 147 -8.76 28.19 11.82
CA ALA A 147 -8.34 29.37 12.56
C ALA A 147 -9.07 30.65 12.07
N THR A 148 -9.27 30.76 10.75
CA THR A 148 -9.89 31.91 10.07
C THR A 148 -10.28 31.51 8.65
N ASP A 149 -11.23 32.23 8.04
CA ASP A 149 -11.67 32.01 6.65
C ASP A 149 -10.66 32.51 5.61
N ASP A 150 -9.70 33.36 6.00
CA ASP A 150 -8.74 33.97 5.09
C ASP A 150 -7.53 33.10 4.77
N LEU A 151 -7.26 32.06 5.55
CA LEU A 151 -6.09 31.20 5.45
C LEU A 151 -6.46 29.79 4.97
N ASP A 152 -5.48 29.11 4.36
CA ASP A 152 -5.66 27.77 3.87
C ASP A 152 -6.02 26.79 5.01
N TYR A 153 -7.07 26.02 4.79
CA TYR A 153 -7.59 25.04 5.73
C TYR A 153 -7.91 23.71 5.06
N ILE A 154 -7.59 22.61 5.73
CA ILE A 154 -7.97 21.25 5.33
C ILE A 154 -8.59 20.56 6.55
N GLY A 155 -9.78 20.02 6.38
CA GLY A 155 -10.51 19.33 7.46
C GLY A 155 -11.60 18.40 6.94
N PHE A 156 -12.53 18.12 7.82
CA PHE A 156 -13.69 17.25 7.53
C PHE A 156 -14.99 18.02 7.83
N ASP A 157 -16.11 17.48 7.36
CA ASP A 157 -17.42 17.94 7.77
C ASP A 157 -17.80 17.38 9.16
N TYR A 158 -17.32 18.08 10.21
CA TYR A 158 -17.56 17.69 11.60
C TYR A 158 -19.01 17.83 12.01
N GLU A 159 -19.76 18.79 11.43
CA GLU A 159 -21.19 18.95 11.71
C GLU A 159 -21.98 17.74 11.22
N SER A 160 -21.72 17.30 10.00
CA SER A 160 -22.30 16.06 9.46
C SER A 160 -21.91 14.83 10.29
N ALA A 161 -20.65 14.72 10.73
CA ALA A 161 -20.20 13.61 11.57
C ALA A 161 -20.98 13.54 12.89
N GLY A 162 -21.16 14.69 13.56
CA GLY A 162 -21.97 14.76 14.78
C GLY A 162 -23.43 14.36 14.55
N GLY A 163 -24.02 14.82 13.45
CA GLY A 163 -25.38 14.47 13.05
C GLY A 163 -25.56 12.96 12.81
N GLN A 164 -24.68 12.33 12.04
CA GLN A 164 -24.74 10.89 11.73
C GLN A 164 -24.52 10.01 12.96
N ILE A 165 -23.65 10.41 13.89
CA ILE A 165 -23.51 9.72 15.18
C ILE A 165 -24.81 9.84 15.98
N ALA A 166 -25.45 11.02 16.02
CA ALA A 166 -26.76 11.19 16.68
C ALA A 166 -27.85 10.31 16.06
N GLU A 167 -27.95 10.25 14.73
CA GLU A 167 -28.88 9.38 14.01
C GLU A 167 -28.72 7.91 14.40
N THR A 168 -27.48 7.46 14.52
CA THR A 168 -27.17 6.07 14.93
C THR A 168 -27.61 5.80 16.36
N VAL A 169 -27.38 6.75 17.27
CA VAL A 169 -27.79 6.68 18.69
C VAL A 169 -29.32 6.64 18.81
N ILE A 170 -30.02 7.50 18.06
CA ILE A 170 -31.47 7.56 18.00
C ILE A 170 -32.06 6.25 17.46
N SER A 171 -31.51 5.76 16.34
CA SER A 171 -31.96 4.52 15.71
C SER A 171 -31.77 3.29 16.62
N ALA A 172 -30.74 3.31 17.46
CA ALA A 172 -30.48 2.30 18.48
C ALA A 172 -31.34 2.44 19.75
N ARG A 173 -32.21 3.48 19.82
CA ARG A 173 -33.11 3.77 20.94
C ARG A 173 -32.41 4.04 22.27
N TYR A 174 -31.27 4.72 22.24
CA TYR A 174 -30.64 5.24 23.45
C TYR A 174 -31.27 6.56 23.86
N HIS A 175 -31.52 6.77 25.16
CA HIS A 175 -32.30 7.91 25.68
C HIS A 175 -31.54 8.82 26.65
N ASN A 176 -30.41 8.32 27.21
CA ASN A 176 -29.57 9.07 28.14
C ASN A 176 -28.10 8.96 27.75
N VAL A 177 -27.53 10.02 27.20
CA VAL A 177 -26.24 10.00 26.52
C VAL A 177 -25.19 10.84 27.24
N LEU A 178 -23.99 10.30 27.46
CA LEU A 178 -22.86 11.06 27.93
C LEU A 178 -22.03 11.52 26.73
N VAL A 179 -21.82 12.82 26.59
CA VAL A 179 -20.96 13.41 25.53
C VAL A 179 -19.66 13.90 26.17
N VAL A 180 -18.53 13.47 25.63
CA VAL A 180 -17.21 13.83 26.15
C VAL A 180 -16.34 14.38 25.03
N THR A 181 -16.00 15.66 25.09
CA THR A 181 -15.27 16.35 24.03
C THR A 181 -14.03 17.06 24.56
N ASP A 182 -13.18 17.51 23.66
CA ASP A 182 -12.15 18.49 23.94
C ASP A 182 -12.80 19.90 24.08
N SER A 183 -12.00 20.93 24.18
CA SER A 183 -12.48 22.30 24.36
C SER A 183 -13.33 22.78 23.17
N LEU A 184 -14.55 23.25 23.45
CA LEU A 184 -15.43 23.85 22.44
C LEU A 184 -14.89 25.17 21.83
N LYS A 185 -13.73 25.64 22.27
CA LYS A 185 -13.01 26.73 21.60
C LYS A 185 -12.44 26.29 20.25
N PHE A 186 -12.22 25.00 20.04
CA PHE A 186 -11.76 24.45 18.79
C PHE A 186 -12.92 24.28 17.80
N SER A 187 -12.72 24.71 16.56
CA SER A 187 -13.80 24.72 15.55
C SER A 187 -14.38 23.35 15.31
N ASN A 188 -13.51 22.32 15.14
CA ASN A 188 -13.91 20.93 14.94
C ASN A 188 -14.81 20.39 16.06
N GLU A 189 -14.49 20.65 17.33
CA GLU A 189 -15.27 20.22 18.49
C GLU A 189 -16.64 20.95 18.53
N ASN A 190 -16.62 22.24 18.23
CA ASN A 190 -17.84 23.05 18.20
C ASN A 190 -18.78 22.63 17.07
N GLU A 191 -18.26 22.45 15.86
CA GLU A 191 -19.03 22.00 14.70
C GLU A 191 -19.62 20.61 14.93
N PHE A 192 -18.83 19.68 15.45
CA PHE A 192 -19.31 18.34 15.83
C PHE A 192 -20.47 18.41 16.81
N CYS A 193 -20.33 19.18 17.91
CA CYS A 193 -21.37 19.35 18.90
C CYS A 193 -22.62 20.02 18.32
N ARG A 194 -22.45 20.97 17.41
CA ARG A 194 -23.60 21.64 16.75
C ARG A 194 -24.47 20.62 15.98
N GLY A 195 -23.84 19.75 15.18
CA GLY A 195 -24.56 18.70 14.47
C GLY A 195 -25.20 17.67 15.39
N LEU A 196 -24.46 17.21 16.40
CA LEU A 196 -24.92 16.26 17.39
C LEU A 196 -26.13 16.78 18.18
N TYR A 197 -26.03 17.97 18.76
CA TYR A 197 -27.08 18.52 19.63
C TYR A 197 -28.36 18.88 18.87
N LYS A 198 -28.23 19.34 17.63
CA LYS A 198 -29.38 19.61 16.77
C LYS A 198 -30.25 18.37 16.63
N MET A 199 -29.67 17.22 16.38
CA MET A 199 -30.39 15.94 16.21
C MET A 199 -30.93 15.40 17.53
N LEU A 200 -30.10 15.35 18.58
CA LEU A 200 -30.52 14.86 19.91
C LEU A 200 -31.69 15.68 20.51
N ALA A 201 -31.66 17.01 20.32
CA ALA A 201 -32.71 17.90 20.81
C ALA A 201 -34.02 17.69 20.06
N GLN A 202 -34.00 17.48 18.74
CA GLN A 202 -35.21 17.20 17.94
C GLN A 202 -35.97 15.97 18.44
N GLU A 203 -35.21 14.90 18.80
CA GLU A 203 -35.77 13.64 19.30
C GLU A 203 -35.89 13.57 20.83
N LYS A 204 -35.66 14.71 21.54
CA LYS A 204 -35.74 14.82 23.00
C LYS A 204 -34.89 13.82 23.79
N ILE A 205 -33.75 13.43 23.24
CA ILE A 205 -32.77 12.58 23.92
C ILE A 205 -32.10 13.41 25.02
N LYS A 206 -32.02 12.85 26.22
CA LYS A 206 -31.25 13.47 27.32
C LYS A 206 -29.76 13.28 27.07
N PHE A 207 -29.00 14.34 27.24
CA PHE A 207 -27.55 14.22 27.23
C PHE A 207 -26.88 15.08 28.30
N PHE A 208 -25.76 14.61 28.78
CA PHE A 208 -24.88 15.35 29.67
C PHE A 208 -23.52 15.54 28.95
N HIS A 209 -22.98 16.75 28.96
CA HIS A 209 -21.78 17.09 28.24
C HIS A 209 -20.61 17.41 29.18
N ILE A 210 -19.49 16.76 28.99
CA ILE A 210 -18.22 17.02 29.70
C ILE A 210 -17.19 17.51 28.68
N THR A 211 -16.63 18.67 28.93
CA THR A 211 -15.45 19.18 28.24
C THR A 211 -14.22 18.87 29.05
N THR A 212 -13.25 18.16 28.49
CA THR A 212 -12.03 17.73 29.19
C THR A 212 -10.85 17.63 28.21
N ASP A 213 -9.69 17.23 28.71
CA ASP A 213 -8.52 16.92 27.88
C ASP A 213 -8.01 15.49 28.15
N SER A 214 -7.09 15.01 27.32
CA SER A 214 -6.57 13.64 27.42
C SER A 214 -5.88 13.31 28.74
N ARG A 215 -5.48 14.29 29.55
CA ARG A 215 -4.85 14.09 30.87
C ARG A 215 -5.89 13.88 31.95
N ARG A 216 -7.01 14.59 31.89
CA ARG A 216 -8.03 14.67 32.92
C ARG A 216 -9.26 13.82 32.67
N VAL A 217 -9.44 13.24 31.46
CA VAL A 217 -10.65 12.52 31.06
C VAL A 217 -11.02 11.40 32.04
N SER A 218 -10.06 10.60 32.50
CA SER A 218 -10.34 9.52 33.45
C SER A 218 -10.92 10.04 34.78
N HIS A 219 -10.37 11.12 35.30
CA HIS A 219 -10.87 11.76 36.52
C HIS A 219 -12.27 12.36 36.33
N ALA A 220 -12.52 13.02 35.18
CA ALA A 220 -13.83 13.58 34.87
C ALA A 220 -14.90 12.48 34.76
N ILE A 221 -14.59 11.35 34.12
CA ILE A 221 -15.52 10.23 33.98
C ILE A 221 -15.78 9.52 35.31
N ILE A 222 -14.76 9.29 36.15
CA ILE A 222 -14.97 8.70 37.49
C ILE A 222 -15.91 9.56 38.31
N ASN A 223 -15.70 10.88 38.34
CA ASN A 223 -16.59 11.79 39.08
C ASN A 223 -18.03 11.76 38.57
N THR A 224 -18.22 11.62 37.27
CA THR A 224 -19.58 11.53 36.66
C THR A 224 -20.27 10.22 37.01
N LEU A 225 -19.53 9.09 36.99
CA LEU A 225 -20.09 7.78 37.35
C LEU A 225 -20.45 7.67 38.85
N VAL A 226 -19.68 8.30 39.73
CA VAL A 226 -19.97 8.32 41.18
C VAL A 226 -21.26 9.07 41.52
N GLN A 227 -21.74 9.94 40.62
CA GLN A 227 -23.01 10.64 40.78
C GLN A 227 -24.24 9.80 40.42
N GLU A 228 -24.11 8.49 40.25
CA GLU A 228 -25.18 7.51 39.97
C GLU A 228 -25.97 7.80 38.67
N ASN A 229 -25.38 8.45 37.71
CA ASN A 229 -25.98 8.63 36.39
C ASN A 229 -25.74 7.37 35.53
N GLU A 230 -26.84 6.71 35.18
CA GLU A 230 -26.79 5.63 34.20
C GLU A 230 -26.90 6.20 32.78
N TYR A 231 -25.93 5.91 31.94
CA TYR A 231 -25.89 6.31 30.53
C TYR A 231 -26.07 5.11 29.63
N ASP A 232 -26.96 5.24 28.64
CA ASP A 232 -27.23 4.20 27.63
C ASP A 232 -26.12 4.15 26.54
N ALA A 233 -25.52 5.32 26.27
CA ALA A 233 -24.41 5.45 25.30
C ALA A 233 -23.46 6.56 25.71
N ILE A 234 -22.22 6.45 25.27
CA ILE A 234 -21.18 7.47 25.43
C ILE A 234 -20.70 7.91 24.06
N ILE A 235 -20.59 9.22 23.82
CA ILE A 235 -20.10 9.79 22.56
C ILE A 235 -18.85 10.60 22.85
N THR A 236 -17.80 10.43 22.03
CA THR A 236 -16.56 11.19 22.19
C THR A 236 -15.92 11.56 20.83
N THR A 237 -15.15 12.64 20.83
CA THR A 237 -14.56 13.22 19.62
C THR A 237 -13.18 12.67 19.26
N ASN A 238 -12.64 11.76 20.06
CA ASN A 238 -11.39 11.08 19.69
C ASN A 238 -11.24 9.73 20.37
N ILE A 239 -10.59 8.81 19.68
CA ILE A 239 -10.37 7.42 20.14
C ILE A 239 -9.58 7.34 21.47
N ARG A 240 -8.69 8.29 21.75
CA ARG A 240 -7.94 8.31 23.01
C ARG A 240 -8.85 8.53 24.24
N PHE A 241 -9.91 9.33 24.08
CA PHE A 241 -10.94 9.47 25.10
C PHE A 241 -11.69 8.16 25.27
N ALA A 242 -12.12 7.55 24.17
CA ALA A 242 -12.83 6.28 24.19
C ALA A 242 -12.04 5.18 24.93
N GLU A 243 -10.73 5.04 24.65
CA GLU A 243 -9.84 4.09 25.33
C GLU A 243 -9.80 4.31 26.85
N LYS A 244 -9.61 5.56 27.27
CA LYS A 244 -9.55 5.90 28.70
C LYS A 244 -10.93 5.75 29.38
N ILE A 245 -12.01 6.10 28.70
CA ILE A 245 -13.37 5.92 29.19
C ILE A 245 -13.66 4.43 29.35
N ARG A 246 -13.33 3.60 28.34
CA ARG A 246 -13.52 2.15 28.43
C ARG A 246 -12.79 1.56 29.63
N ASN A 247 -11.55 1.96 29.85
CA ASN A 247 -10.78 1.51 31.03
C ASN A 247 -11.44 1.88 32.35
N VAL A 248 -12.00 3.10 32.47
CA VAL A 248 -12.72 3.53 33.66
C VAL A 248 -14.02 2.73 33.82
N VAL A 249 -14.83 2.62 32.79
CA VAL A 249 -16.10 1.89 32.84
C VAL A 249 -15.88 0.43 33.19
N THR A 250 -14.89 -0.23 32.60
CA THR A 250 -14.57 -1.65 32.87
C THR A 250 -14.14 -1.88 34.33
N ASN A 251 -13.36 -0.94 34.90
CA ASN A 251 -12.80 -1.13 36.26
C ASN A 251 -13.72 -0.65 37.38
N PHE A 252 -14.63 0.30 37.12
CA PHE A 252 -15.44 0.94 38.15
C PHE A 252 -16.94 0.66 38.05
N SER A 253 -17.42 0.09 36.91
CA SER A 253 -18.82 -0.25 36.70
C SER A 253 -18.93 -1.72 36.33
N ALA A 254 -19.05 -2.59 37.34
CA ALA A 254 -19.12 -4.04 37.15
C ALA A 254 -20.24 -4.44 36.18
N GLY A 255 -19.88 -5.02 35.04
CA GLY A 255 -20.82 -5.58 34.05
C GLY A 255 -21.42 -4.57 33.08
N ASN A 256 -21.06 -3.30 33.11
CA ASN A 256 -21.62 -2.29 32.21
C ASN A 256 -20.91 -2.29 30.85
N GLN A 257 -21.59 -2.73 29.81
CA GLN A 257 -21.14 -2.73 28.40
C GLN A 257 -21.66 -1.50 27.63
N THR A 258 -21.78 -0.34 28.28
CA THR A 258 -22.25 0.88 27.63
C THR A 258 -21.46 1.11 26.30
N PRO A 259 -22.15 1.20 25.17
CA PRO A 259 -21.50 1.43 23.88
C PRO A 259 -20.86 2.80 23.83
N ILE A 260 -19.65 2.85 23.26
CA ILE A 260 -18.92 4.10 23.07
C ILE A 260 -18.81 4.40 21.57
N PHE A 261 -19.37 5.53 21.18
CA PHE A 261 -19.27 6.09 19.83
C PHE A 261 -18.12 7.10 19.79
N THR A 262 -17.25 7.03 18.78
CA THR A 262 -16.07 7.92 18.74
C THR A 262 -15.66 8.28 17.32
N LEU A 263 -15.21 9.53 17.14
CA LEU A 263 -14.40 9.84 15.98
C LEU A 263 -13.07 9.10 16.07
N SER A 264 -12.63 8.53 14.97
CA SER A 264 -11.43 7.69 14.90
C SER A 264 -10.69 7.91 13.57
N PRO A 265 -9.36 7.82 13.55
CA PRO A 265 -8.70 7.60 12.27
C PRO A 265 -9.11 6.25 11.68
N ILE A 266 -8.93 6.12 10.36
CA ILE A 266 -9.21 4.87 9.65
C ILE A 266 -8.37 3.74 10.25
N THR A 267 -9.01 2.57 10.42
CA THR A 267 -8.34 1.34 10.82
C THR A 267 -8.61 0.23 9.82
N SER A 268 -7.58 -0.52 9.48
CA SER A 268 -7.68 -1.59 8.47
C SER A 268 -8.16 -2.93 9.03
N LEU A 269 -8.14 -3.07 10.36
CA LEU A 269 -8.64 -4.25 11.07
C LEU A 269 -9.77 -3.86 12.03
N PRO A 270 -10.75 -4.77 12.29
CA PRO A 270 -11.86 -4.48 13.18
C PRO A 270 -11.40 -4.30 14.62
N GLU A 271 -11.99 -3.32 15.30
CA GLU A 271 -11.91 -3.15 16.75
C GLU A 271 -13.34 -3.19 17.31
N LYS A 272 -13.65 -4.20 18.11
CA LYS A 272 -15.03 -4.47 18.59
C LYS A 272 -15.46 -3.60 19.77
N ASP A 273 -14.50 -2.94 20.45
CA ASP A 273 -14.77 -2.21 21.70
C ASP A 273 -15.47 -0.86 21.50
N TYR A 274 -15.47 -0.35 20.26
CA TYR A 274 -15.97 1.00 19.95
C TYR A 274 -16.79 1.02 18.67
N ARG A 275 -17.81 1.88 18.61
CA ARG A 275 -18.50 2.28 17.39
C ARG A 275 -17.76 3.45 16.77
N LYS A 276 -16.92 3.20 15.76
CA LYS A 276 -16.02 4.20 15.18
C LYS A 276 -16.64 4.88 13.98
N TYR A 277 -16.66 6.22 14.04
CA TYR A 277 -16.90 7.07 12.88
C TYR A 277 -15.52 7.48 12.34
N GLU A 278 -15.17 6.98 11.17
CA GLU A 278 -13.81 7.08 10.64
C GLU A 278 -13.60 8.32 9.77
N LEU A 279 -12.41 8.94 9.93
CA LEU A 279 -11.93 10.11 9.22
C LEU A 279 -10.49 9.85 8.74
N ASN A 280 -10.20 10.13 7.45
CA ASN A 280 -8.92 9.81 6.84
C ASN A 280 -7.86 10.90 7.06
N TYR A 281 -7.28 10.97 8.23
CA TYR A 281 -6.22 11.93 8.55
C TYR A 281 -4.93 11.72 7.74
N GLY A 282 -4.66 10.51 7.25
CA GLY A 282 -3.55 10.25 6.34
C GLY A 282 -3.71 10.98 5.01
N LEU A 283 -4.93 11.00 4.45
CA LEU A 283 -5.25 11.77 3.24
C LEU A 283 -5.05 13.26 3.47
N VAL A 284 -5.54 13.80 4.61
CA VAL A 284 -5.34 15.20 4.98
C VAL A 284 -3.84 15.55 5.06
N GLY A 285 -3.02 14.65 5.62
CA GLY A 285 -1.56 14.84 5.69
C GLY A 285 -0.91 14.93 4.31
N LYS A 286 -1.32 14.08 3.38
CA LYS A 286 -0.87 14.13 1.99
C LYS A 286 -1.29 15.44 1.32
N MET A 287 -2.57 15.83 1.43
CA MET A 287 -3.11 17.05 0.83
C MET A 287 -2.42 18.32 1.38
N ALA A 288 -2.12 18.37 2.68
CA ALA A 288 -1.38 19.46 3.29
C ALA A 288 0.05 19.59 2.72
N ALA A 289 0.73 18.44 2.52
CA ALA A 289 2.04 18.44 1.88
C ALA A 289 1.97 18.90 0.42
N GLU A 290 0.99 18.43 -0.35
CA GLU A 290 0.76 18.84 -1.75
C GLU A 290 0.53 20.33 -1.87
N LYS A 291 -0.30 20.89 -0.99
CA LYS A 291 -0.59 22.34 -0.96
C LYS A 291 0.65 23.16 -0.62
N ILE A 292 1.41 22.76 0.39
CA ILE A 292 2.64 23.47 0.81
C ILE A 292 3.73 23.36 -0.25
N ILE A 293 3.92 22.21 -0.88
CA ILE A 293 4.95 22.00 -1.92
C ILE A 293 4.54 22.70 -3.24
N GLY A 294 3.25 22.79 -3.52
CA GLY A 294 2.72 23.37 -4.75
C GLY A 294 2.50 22.35 -5.86
N ASP A 295 2.34 21.07 -5.51
CA ASP A 295 2.11 19.96 -6.45
C ASP A 295 0.62 19.74 -6.78
N SER A 296 -0.30 20.45 -6.14
CA SER A 296 -1.74 20.28 -6.35
C SER A 296 -2.18 20.74 -7.74
N LYS A 297 -2.54 19.82 -8.61
CA LYS A 297 -2.97 20.09 -10.00
C LYS A 297 -4.42 20.56 -10.12
N GLU A 298 -5.29 20.22 -9.17
CA GLU A 298 -6.74 20.45 -9.28
C GLU A 298 -7.32 21.48 -8.29
N ASN A 299 -6.68 21.74 -7.13
CA ASN A 299 -7.25 22.55 -6.06
C ASN A 299 -6.36 23.70 -5.58
N GLY A 300 -5.44 24.20 -6.39
CA GLY A 300 -4.47 25.23 -5.98
C GLY A 300 -5.06 26.60 -5.59
N ALA A 301 -6.30 26.87 -5.97
CA ALA A 301 -6.97 28.16 -5.73
C ALA A 301 -7.96 28.12 -4.53
N GLU A 302 -8.41 26.95 -4.11
CA GLU A 302 -9.37 26.81 -3.00
C GLU A 302 -8.66 26.96 -1.64
N LYS A 303 -9.12 27.89 -0.83
CA LYS A 303 -8.60 28.11 0.52
C LYS A 303 -9.08 27.07 1.52
N GLU A 304 -10.26 26.53 1.32
CA GLU A 304 -10.89 25.54 2.19
C GLU A 304 -11.10 24.23 1.45
N LEU A 305 -10.50 23.15 1.95
CA LEU A 305 -10.66 21.79 1.43
C LEU A 305 -11.30 20.92 2.50
N ILE A 306 -12.52 20.46 2.24
CA ILE A 306 -13.25 19.55 3.12
C ILE A 306 -13.16 18.14 2.55
N CYS A 307 -12.49 17.25 3.28
CA CYS A 307 -12.40 15.84 2.92
C CYS A 307 -13.71 15.13 3.18
N GLU A 308 -14.05 14.19 2.33
CA GLU A 308 -15.18 13.29 2.56
C GLU A 308 -14.99 12.49 3.85
N ASN A 309 -16.05 12.39 4.67
CA ASN A 309 -16.06 11.55 5.84
C ASN A 309 -16.21 10.08 5.42
N ASP A 310 -15.35 9.19 5.92
CA ASP A 310 -15.49 7.74 5.70
C ASP A 310 -16.68 7.14 6.47
N GLY A 311 -17.07 7.76 7.58
CA GLY A 311 -18.27 7.41 8.33
C GLY A 311 -18.12 6.14 9.18
N PHE A 312 -19.26 5.52 9.50
CA PHE A 312 -19.26 4.23 10.18
C PHE A 312 -18.88 3.13 9.19
N ARG A 313 -17.82 2.38 9.53
CA ARG A 313 -17.43 1.18 8.79
C ARG A 313 -17.82 -0.04 9.61
N GLU A 314 -18.93 -0.62 9.23
CA GLU A 314 -19.40 -1.83 9.88
C GLU A 314 -18.83 -3.05 9.17
N TRP A 315 -18.03 -3.84 9.88
CA TRP A 315 -17.59 -5.15 9.42
C TRP A 315 -18.76 -6.12 9.24
N ASN A 316 -19.92 -5.77 9.80
CA ASN A 316 -21.15 -6.58 9.86
C ASN A 316 -22.16 -6.24 8.75
N GLN A 317 -21.81 -5.48 7.72
CA GLN A 317 -22.69 -5.24 6.55
C GLN A 317 -22.82 -6.48 5.67
N ILE A 318 -23.07 -7.62 6.30
CA ILE A 318 -23.29 -8.87 5.57
C ILE A 318 -24.77 -9.02 5.36
N THR A 319 -25.21 -8.98 4.11
CA THR A 319 -26.60 -9.31 3.76
C THR A 319 -26.75 -10.81 3.81
N LEU A 320 -27.37 -11.29 4.90
CA LEU A 320 -27.63 -12.72 5.07
C LEU A 320 -28.99 -13.10 4.50
N ASN A 321 -29.06 -14.30 3.96
CA ASN A 321 -30.33 -14.97 3.73
C ASN A 321 -31.02 -15.28 5.05
N LYS A 322 -32.36 -15.47 5.03
CA LYS A 322 -33.14 -15.79 6.23
C LYS A 322 -32.68 -17.08 6.94
N THR A 323 -32.08 -17.99 6.20
CA THR A 323 -31.46 -19.24 6.67
C THR A 323 -30.11 -19.40 6.01
N PRO A 324 -29.01 -18.89 6.64
CA PRO A 324 -27.66 -19.02 6.08
C PRO A 324 -27.26 -20.48 5.95
N ALA A 325 -26.38 -20.77 4.99
CA ALA A 325 -25.79 -22.09 4.85
C ALA A 325 -24.95 -22.48 6.08
N ASP A 326 -25.02 -23.75 6.50
CA ASP A 326 -24.20 -24.23 7.61
C ASP A 326 -22.71 -24.11 7.29
N HIS A 327 -22.33 -24.35 6.02
CA HIS A 327 -20.95 -24.28 5.58
C HIS A 327 -20.86 -23.96 4.08
N LEU A 328 -19.74 -23.34 3.68
CA LEU A 328 -19.30 -23.16 2.30
C LEU A 328 -17.93 -23.79 2.11
N ARG A 329 -17.69 -24.47 0.98
CA ARG A 329 -16.41 -25.09 0.63
C ARG A 329 -15.71 -24.33 -0.49
N ILE A 330 -14.46 -24.01 -0.26
CA ILE A 330 -13.63 -23.24 -1.17
C ILE A 330 -12.45 -24.09 -1.63
N LEU A 331 -12.31 -24.27 -2.94
CA LEU A 331 -11.09 -24.78 -3.56
C LEU A 331 -10.12 -23.62 -3.79
N THR A 332 -8.92 -23.71 -3.22
CA THR A 332 -7.94 -22.61 -3.27
C THR A 332 -6.50 -23.10 -3.41
N LEU A 333 -5.65 -22.20 -3.92
CA LEU A 333 -4.21 -22.39 -4.08
C LEU A 333 -3.47 -22.22 -2.75
N ASP A 334 -2.41 -23.01 -2.53
CA ASP A 334 -1.44 -22.76 -1.46
C ASP A 334 -0.63 -21.50 -1.77
N SER A 335 -0.93 -20.46 -1.03
CA SER A 335 -0.29 -19.14 -1.18
C SER A 335 -0.29 -18.37 0.16
N PRO A 336 0.56 -17.37 0.35
CA PRO A 336 0.55 -16.55 1.57
C PRO A 336 -0.83 -15.95 1.87
N GLU A 337 -1.57 -15.58 0.83
CA GLU A 337 -2.90 -14.99 0.95
C GLU A 337 -3.93 -15.98 1.47
N THR A 338 -3.75 -17.28 1.24
CA THR A 338 -4.70 -18.30 1.69
C THR A 338 -4.80 -18.34 3.22
N MET A 339 -3.68 -18.18 3.93
CA MET A 339 -3.71 -18.08 5.40
C MET A 339 -4.45 -16.82 5.87
N ILE A 340 -4.26 -15.71 5.17
CA ILE A 340 -4.92 -14.43 5.48
C ILE A 340 -6.43 -14.59 5.24
N LEU A 341 -6.82 -15.18 4.13
CA LEU A 341 -8.20 -15.47 3.77
C LEU A 341 -8.88 -16.36 4.82
N GLN A 342 -8.20 -17.42 5.25
CA GLN A 342 -8.66 -18.31 6.33
C GLN A 342 -8.83 -17.57 7.65
N GLY A 343 -7.93 -16.63 7.97
CA GLY A 343 -8.00 -15.80 9.16
C GLY A 343 -9.23 -14.88 9.17
N LEU A 344 -9.45 -14.17 8.06
CA LEU A 344 -10.61 -13.26 7.92
C LEU A 344 -11.94 -14.03 7.80
N ALA A 345 -11.95 -15.23 7.20
CA ALA A 345 -13.13 -16.07 7.11
C ALA A 345 -13.69 -16.46 8.49
N LYS A 346 -12.83 -16.48 9.54
CA LYS A 346 -13.29 -16.67 10.93
C LYS A 346 -14.18 -15.53 11.40
N LEU A 347 -13.88 -14.29 11.00
CA LEU A 347 -14.73 -13.14 11.31
C LEU A 347 -16.09 -13.26 10.64
N TYR A 348 -16.10 -13.69 9.37
CA TYR A 348 -17.35 -13.99 8.67
C TYR A 348 -18.17 -15.07 9.39
N THR A 349 -17.53 -16.15 9.80
CA THR A 349 -18.19 -17.25 10.55
C THR A 349 -18.75 -16.76 11.89
N GLU A 350 -18.01 -15.92 12.64
CA GLU A 350 -18.49 -15.34 13.91
C GLU A 350 -19.74 -14.49 13.73
N GLU A 351 -19.84 -13.74 12.64
CA GLU A 351 -20.95 -12.82 12.39
C GLU A 351 -22.18 -13.53 11.78
N THR A 352 -21.96 -14.55 10.95
CA THR A 352 -23.05 -15.18 10.17
C THR A 352 -23.43 -16.55 10.67
N GLY A 353 -22.58 -17.25 11.41
CA GLY A 353 -22.69 -18.67 11.73
C GLY A 353 -22.27 -19.61 10.60
N THR A 354 -22.06 -19.13 9.37
CA THR A 354 -21.65 -19.92 8.22
C THR A 354 -20.18 -20.31 8.31
N GLN A 355 -19.87 -21.60 8.38
CA GLN A 355 -18.51 -22.12 8.41
C GLN A 355 -17.87 -22.08 7.02
N ILE A 356 -16.65 -21.58 6.90
CA ILE A 356 -15.91 -21.57 5.65
C ILE A 356 -14.80 -22.63 5.69
N GLN A 357 -14.90 -23.63 4.83
CA GLN A 357 -13.96 -24.74 4.73
C GLN A 357 -13.07 -24.55 3.50
N PHE A 358 -11.76 -24.73 3.67
CA PHE A 358 -10.77 -24.53 2.61
C PHE A 358 -10.08 -25.84 2.26
N ASP A 359 -10.18 -26.26 1.01
CA ASP A 359 -9.35 -27.30 0.45
C ASP A 359 -8.21 -26.66 -0.36
N VAL A 360 -6.99 -26.82 0.15
CA VAL A 360 -5.79 -26.09 -0.31
C VAL A 360 -4.90 -27.04 -1.11
N PHE A 361 -4.56 -26.67 -2.34
CA PHE A 361 -3.70 -27.45 -3.22
C PHE A 361 -2.49 -26.65 -3.72
N SER A 362 -1.43 -27.38 -4.10
CA SER A 362 -0.29 -26.76 -4.79
C SER A 362 -0.70 -26.22 -6.17
N TYR A 363 0.12 -25.32 -6.74
CA TYR A 363 -0.14 -24.79 -8.08
C TYR A 363 -0.17 -25.90 -9.15
N ASP A 364 0.65 -26.93 -8.99
CA ASP A 364 0.76 -28.02 -9.95
C ASP A 364 -0.46 -28.98 -9.87
N ASP A 365 -1.05 -29.16 -8.69
CA ASP A 365 -2.15 -30.10 -8.46
C ASP A 365 -3.54 -29.48 -8.63
N ILE A 366 -3.70 -28.18 -8.36
CA ILE A 366 -5.02 -27.55 -8.25
C ILE A 366 -5.80 -27.54 -9.57
N TYR A 367 -5.12 -27.46 -10.72
CA TYR A 367 -5.79 -27.46 -12.02
C TYR A 367 -6.57 -28.76 -12.25
N GLU A 368 -6.00 -29.91 -11.87
CA GLU A 368 -6.69 -31.20 -11.94
C GLU A 368 -7.93 -31.22 -11.04
N GLN A 369 -7.88 -30.56 -9.87
CA GLN A 369 -9.02 -30.47 -8.97
C GLN A 369 -10.16 -29.64 -9.58
N PHE A 370 -9.86 -28.55 -10.31
CA PHE A 370 -10.89 -27.79 -11.04
C PHE A 370 -11.57 -28.68 -12.11
N MET A 371 -10.81 -29.52 -12.81
CA MET A 371 -11.36 -30.43 -13.81
C MET A 371 -12.28 -31.50 -13.18
N LYS A 372 -11.90 -32.01 -12.02
CA LYS A 372 -12.74 -32.98 -11.26
C LYS A 372 -14.01 -32.29 -10.74
N ALA A 373 -13.92 -31.03 -10.36
CA ALA A 373 -15.02 -30.26 -9.80
C ALA A 373 -16.08 -29.84 -10.85
N GLU A 374 -15.78 -29.93 -12.15
CA GLU A 374 -16.70 -29.52 -13.23
C GLU A 374 -18.08 -30.21 -13.16
N ASN A 375 -18.13 -31.45 -12.70
CA ASN A 375 -19.35 -32.26 -12.60
C ASN A 375 -19.72 -32.60 -11.15
N SER A 376 -19.27 -31.83 -10.18
CA SER A 376 -19.48 -32.06 -8.75
C SER A 376 -20.05 -30.81 -8.07
N ASP A 377 -20.97 -31.02 -7.11
CA ASP A 377 -21.51 -30.00 -6.22
C ASP A 377 -20.74 -29.92 -4.88
N TYR A 378 -19.54 -30.50 -4.80
CA TYR A 378 -18.74 -30.55 -3.59
C TYR A 378 -18.19 -29.17 -3.18
N TYR A 379 -17.80 -28.36 -4.17
CA TYR A 379 -17.31 -26.99 -3.93
C TYR A 379 -18.36 -25.95 -4.26
N ASP A 380 -18.44 -24.91 -3.43
CA ASP A 380 -19.31 -23.75 -3.62
C ASP A 380 -18.56 -22.61 -4.30
N ILE A 381 -17.27 -22.44 -3.97
CA ILE A 381 -16.45 -21.32 -4.38
C ILE A 381 -15.11 -21.82 -4.93
N PHE A 382 -14.67 -21.20 -6.02
CA PHE A 382 -13.37 -21.43 -6.63
C PHE A 382 -12.51 -20.17 -6.56
N ARG A 383 -11.38 -20.23 -5.82
CA ARG A 383 -10.32 -19.22 -5.92
C ARG A 383 -9.27 -19.77 -6.88
N MET A 384 -9.13 -19.13 -8.03
CA MET A 384 -8.24 -19.59 -9.10
C MET A 384 -7.24 -18.51 -9.51
N ASP A 385 -6.16 -18.92 -10.17
CA ASP A 385 -5.27 -17.98 -10.83
C ASP A 385 -6.04 -17.25 -11.94
N VAL A 386 -5.81 -15.94 -12.04
CA VAL A 386 -6.50 -15.08 -13.02
C VAL A 386 -6.29 -15.54 -14.46
N THR A 387 -5.18 -16.22 -14.73
CA THR A 387 -4.83 -16.70 -16.06
C THR A 387 -5.73 -17.85 -16.53
N TRP A 388 -6.35 -18.56 -15.60
CA TRP A 388 -7.26 -19.67 -15.90
C TRP A 388 -8.73 -19.25 -16.09
N LEU A 389 -9.06 -18.01 -15.72
CA LEU A 389 -10.43 -17.52 -15.80
C LEU A 389 -11.02 -17.63 -17.21
N PRO A 390 -10.33 -17.25 -18.31
CA PRO A 390 -10.88 -17.38 -19.66
C PRO A 390 -11.18 -18.81 -20.07
N LEU A 391 -10.38 -19.77 -19.61
CA LEU A 391 -10.53 -21.18 -19.97
C LEU A 391 -11.61 -21.87 -19.15
N LEU A 392 -11.75 -21.50 -17.88
CA LEU A 392 -12.58 -22.26 -16.92
C LEU A 392 -13.93 -21.58 -16.64
N SER A 393 -14.07 -20.27 -16.82
CA SER A 393 -15.23 -19.52 -16.36
C SER A 393 -16.57 -20.12 -16.85
N GLU A 394 -16.74 -20.30 -18.15
CA GLU A 394 -17.98 -20.83 -18.73
C GLU A 394 -18.24 -22.31 -18.39
N ARG A 395 -17.17 -23.02 -18.06
CA ARG A 395 -17.27 -24.47 -17.73
C ARG A 395 -17.71 -24.72 -16.29
N ILE A 396 -17.15 -23.95 -15.34
CA ILE A 396 -17.31 -24.26 -13.91
C ILE A 396 -17.96 -23.15 -13.08
N LEU A 397 -18.04 -21.90 -13.57
CA LEU A 397 -18.59 -20.77 -12.81
C LEU A 397 -20.00 -20.40 -13.27
N VAL A 398 -20.79 -19.87 -12.34
CA VAL A 398 -22.04 -19.17 -12.66
C VAL A 398 -21.72 -17.70 -13.03
N PRO A 399 -22.37 -17.13 -14.06
CA PRO A 399 -22.27 -15.69 -14.32
C PRO A 399 -22.79 -14.90 -13.11
N LEU A 400 -22.01 -13.94 -12.63
CA LEU A 400 -22.42 -13.09 -11.51
C LEU A 400 -23.53 -12.11 -11.91
N ASP A 401 -23.69 -11.83 -13.19
CA ASP A 401 -24.84 -11.08 -13.75
C ASP A 401 -26.16 -11.79 -13.44
N ASP A 402 -26.16 -13.13 -13.27
CA ASP A 402 -27.34 -13.93 -12.87
C ASP A 402 -27.60 -13.88 -11.35
N MET A 403 -26.61 -13.48 -10.56
CA MET A 403 -26.67 -13.41 -9.09
C MET A 403 -27.14 -12.05 -8.56
N THR A 404 -26.87 -10.99 -9.31
CA THR A 404 -27.28 -9.63 -8.95
C THR A 404 -27.58 -8.83 -10.21
N PRO A 405 -28.69 -8.05 -10.24
CA PRO A 405 -29.04 -7.24 -11.41
C PRO A 405 -28.06 -6.08 -11.66
N ASP A 406 -27.25 -5.74 -10.68
CA ASP A 406 -26.29 -4.64 -10.74
C ASP A 406 -24.93 -5.02 -10.17
N ILE A 407 -24.19 -5.87 -10.89
CA ILE A 407 -22.82 -6.24 -10.53
C ILE A 407 -21.87 -5.04 -10.66
N ASP A 408 -22.20 -4.05 -11.48
CA ASP A 408 -21.37 -2.87 -11.69
C ASP A 408 -21.34 -1.96 -10.44
N GLU A 409 -22.37 -1.99 -9.58
CA GLU A 409 -22.31 -1.33 -8.28
C GLU A 409 -21.22 -1.94 -7.36
N VAL A 410 -21.05 -3.26 -7.40
CA VAL A 410 -19.94 -3.91 -6.66
C VAL A 410 -18.59 -3.49 -7.22
N TYR A 411 -18.49 -3.34 -8.55
CA TYR A 411 -17.25 -2.97 -9.21
C TYR A 411 -16.81 -1.52 -8.97
N LYS A 412 -17.69 -0.62 -8.53
CA LYS A 412 -17.33 0.76 -8.18
C LYS A 412 -16.30 0.85 -7.04
N GLU A 413 -16.24 -0.15 -6.17
CA GLU A 413 -15.26 -0.18 -5.08
C GLU A 413 -13.86 -0.59 -5.55
N TYR A 414 -13.75 -1.28 -6.69
CA TYR A 414 -12.50 -1.85 -7.16
C TYR A 414 -11.68 -0.85 -7.98
N ILE A 415 -10.40 -1.17 -8.13
CA ILE A 415 -9.54 -0.50 -9.11
C ILE A 415 -10.06 -0.81 -10.51
N PRO A 416 -10.47 0.20 -11.31
CA PRO A 416 -11.12 -0.04 -12.60
C PRO A 416 -10.31 -0.94 -13.55
N ALA A 417 -8.98 -0.81 -13.54
CA ALA A 417 -8.10 -1.62 -14.38
C ALA A 417 -8.14 -3.13 -14.10
N LEU A 418 -8.73 -3.56 -12.99
CA LEU A 418 -8.84 -4.98 -12.63
C LEU A 418 -10.08 -5.66 -13.24
N ILE A 419 -11.15 -4.92 -13.49
CA ILE A 419 -12.46 -5.49 -13.83
C ILE A 419 -12.39 -6.38 -15.07
N ASP A 420 -11.89 -5.85 -16.18
CA ASP A 420 -11.81 -6.62 -17.44
C ASP A 420 -10.84 -7.81 -17.36
N LYS A 421 -9.80 -7.70 -16.51
CA LYS A 421 -8.75 -8.72 -16.40
C LYS A 421 -9.12 -9.87 -15.46
N TYR A 422 -9.81 -9.54 -14.36
CA TYR A 422 -10.04 -10.48 -13.26
C TYR A 422 -11.49 -10.95 -13.13
N SER A 423 -12.43 -10.32 -13.84
CA SER A 423 -13.85 -10.53 -13.61
C SER A 423 -14.61 -10.93 -14.85
N ARG A 424 -14.32 -10.29 -16.01
CA ARG A 424 -15.14 -10.44 -17.22
C ARG A 424 -14.49 -11.36 -18.25
N VAL A 425 -15.32 -12.22 -18.86
CA VAL A 425 -14.97 -13.06 -20.02
C VAL A 425 -16.10 -12.94 -21.01
N HIS A 426 -15.81 -12.61 -22.28
CA HIS A 426 -16.79 -12.34 -23.33
C HIS A 426 -17.92 -11.37 -22.90
N GLY A 427 -17.55 -10.33 -22.17
CA GLY A 427 -18.46 -9.29 -21.64
C GLY A 427 -19.28 -9.67 -20.43
N LYS A 428 -19.32 -10.95 -19.99
CA LYS A 428 -20.03 -11.43 -18.80
C LYS A 428 -19.12 -11.45 -17.57
N ALA A 429 -19.67 -11.13 -16.43
CA ALA A 429 -18.99 -11.20 -15.13
C ALA A 429 -19.04 -12.63 -14.58
N TYR A 430 -17.89 -13.27 -14.33
CA TYR A 430 -17.82 -14.63 -13.76
C TYR A 430 -17.16 -14.68 -12.40
N ALA A 431 -16.37 -13.66 -12.04
CA ALA A 431 -15.59 -13.69 -10.82
C ALA A 431 -15.38 -12.27 -10.26
N LEU A 432 -14.93 -12.18 -9.00
CA LEU A 432 -14.48 -10.96 -8.37
C LEU A 432 -12.95 -11.02 -8.18
N PRO A 433 -12.20 -9.92 -8.37
CA PRO A 433 -10.78 -9.90 -8.06
C PRO A 433 -10.60 -10.04 -6.55
N ILE A 434 -9.72 -10.95 -6.10
CA ILE A 434 -9.51 -11.16 -4.67
C ILE A 434 -8.10 -10.74 -4.22
N THR A 435 -7.08 -11.19 -4.91
CA THR A 435 -5.66 -10.92 -4.62
C THR A 435 -4.94 -10.54 -5.91
N PRO A 436 -5.26 -9.38 -6.50
CA PRO A 436 -4.62 -8.96 -7.74
C PRO A 436 -3.14 -8.74 -7.51
N SER A 437 -2.33 -9.09 -8.49
CA SER A 437 -0.87 -8.95 -8.40
C SER A 437 -0.26 -8.47 -9.70
N THR A 438 0.90 -7.84 -9.59
CA THR A 438 1.71 -7.39 -10.72
C THR A 438 3.19 -7.53 -10.39
N GLN A 439 4.02 -7.71 -11.40
CA GLN A 439 5.46 -7.75 -11.19
C GLN A 439 6.01 -6.36 -10.87
N LEU A 440 6.93 -6.32 -9.90
CA LEU A 440 7.68 -5.14 -9.50
C LEU A 440 9.17 -5.48 -9.41
N LEU A 441 10.00 -4.47 -9.55
CA LEU A 441 11.43 -4.54 -9.28
C LEU A 441 11.69 -4.10 -7.83
N PHE A 442 12.19 -5.01 -7.02
CA PHE A 442 12.71 -4.75 -5.67
C PHE A 442 14.22 -4.62 -5.72
N TYR A 443 14.79 -3.67 -5.00
CA TYR A 443 16.24 -3.45 -4.97
C TYR A 443 16.73 -2.98 -3.60
N ARG A 444 18.00 -3.16 -3.33
CA ARG A 444 18.68 -2.77 -2.09
C ARG A 444 19.03 -1.29 -2.14
N LYS A 445 18.27 -0.43 -1.45
CA LYS A 445 18.54 1.02 -1.37
C LYS A 445 19.95 1.32 -0.84
N ASP A 446 20.35 0.64 0.23
CA ASP A 446 21.65 0.81 0.84
C ASP A 446 22.82 0.56 -0.13
N LEU A 447 22.68 -0.40 -1.04
CA LEU A 447 23.70 -0.67 -2.07
C LEU A 447 23.64 0.36 -3.22
N PHE A 448 22.44 0.71 -3.66
CA PHE A 448 22.25 1.68 -4.76
C PHE A 448 22.57 3.11 -4.35
N GLU A 449 22.42 3.48 -3.08
CA GLU A 449 22.68 4.81 -2.54
C GLU A 449 24.13 4.97 -2.02
N ASN A 450 24.87 3.88 -1.86
CA ASN A 450 26.24 3.90 -1.37
C ASN A 450 27.16 4.65 -2.33
N THR A 451 27.82 5.68 -1.85
CA THR A 451 28.69 6.57 -2.65
C THR A 451 29.89 5.87 -3.24
N VAL A 452 30.50 4.94 -2.48
CA VAL A 452 31.64 4.14 -2.95
C VAL A 452 31.22 3.20 -4.07
N ILE A 453 30.10 2.48 -3.87
CA ILE A 453 29.56 1.54 -4.86
C ILE A 453 29.18 2.28 -6.16
N LYS A 454 28.50 3.43 -6.06
CA LYS A 454 28.19 4.28 -7.22
C LYS A 454 29.44 4.67 -7.98
N ARG A 455 30.50 5.02 -7.27
CA ARG A 455 31.78 5.40 -7.90
C ARG A 455 32.45 4.21 -8.57
N LEU A 456 32.51 3.05 -7.92
CA LEU A 456 33.05 1.83 -8.49
C LEU A 456 32.34 1.43 -9.78
N TYR A 457 31.01 1.50 -9.77
CA TYR A 457 30.19 1.24 -10.96
C TYR A 457 30.52 2.23 -12.10
N SER A 458 30.58 3.52 -11.76
CA SER A 458 30.91 4.56 -12.74
C SER A 458 32.32 4.43 -13.30
N GLU A 459 33.29 3.98 -12.52
CA GLU A 459 34.65 3.70 -12.98
C GLU A 459 34.70 2.56 -13.99
N LYS A 460 33.91 1.48 -13.75
CA LYS A 460 33.84 0.31 -14.64
C LYS A 460 33.09 0.61 -15.94
N TYR A 461 31.89 1.16 -15.85
CA TYR A 461 30.95 1.28 -16.99
C TYR A 461 30.86 2.68 -17.61
N LYS A 462 31.51 3.69 -17.03
CA LYS A 462 31.40 5.13 -17.43
C LYS A 462 29.95 5.65 -17.39
N ALA A 463 29.13 5.06 -16.53
CA ALA A 463 27.72 5.35 -16.33
C ALA A 463 27.41 5.48 -14.83
N GLU A 464 26.34 6.16 -14.48
CA GLU A 464 25.86 6.28 -13.11
C GLU A 464 25.05 5.03 -12.71
N LEU A 465 25.28 4.51 -11.50
CA LEU A 465 24.44 3.45 -10.92
C LEU A 465 23.07 4.03 -10.59
N LYS A 466 22.05 3.64 -11.34
CA LYS A 466 20.66 4.03 -11.21
C LYS A 466 19.75 2.82 -11.25
N ILE A 467 18.49 2.99 -10.84
CA ILE A 467 17.46 1.97 -11.01
C ILE A 467 17.33 1.65 -12.51
N PRO A 468 17.45 0.37 -12.92
CA PRO A 468 17.48 0.00 -14.33
C PRO A 468 16.12 0.24 -15.01
N LYS A 469 16.15 0.82 -16.20
CA LYS A 469 14.99 1.08 -17.05
C LYS A 469 14.84 0.07 -18.19
N THR A 470 15.93 -0.65 -18.51
CA THR A 470 15.98 -1.70 -19.53
C THR A 470 16.59 -2.96 -18.94
N PHE A 471 16.36 -4.12 -19.57
CA PHE A 471 17.00 -5.37 -19.15
C PHE A 471 18.49 -5.40 -19.45
N GLU A 472 18.97 -4.64 -20.41
CA GLU A 472 20.40 -4.43 -20.62
C GLU A 472 21.06 -3.74 -19.40
N GLU A 473 20.43 -2.65 -18.89
CA GLU A 473 20.90 -1.99 -17.67
C GLU A 473 20.80 -2.91 -16.45
N TYR A 474 19.72 -3.68 -16.34
CA TYR A 474 19.52 -4.68 -15.28
C TYR A 474 20.67 -5.71 -15.28
N ASN A 475 21.00 -6.27 -16.44
CA ASN A 475 22.06 -7.26 -16.57
C ASN A 475 23.45 -6.68 -16.27
N LYS A 476 23.74 -5.44 -16.69
CA LYS A 476 25.00 -4.74 -16.33
C LYS A 476 25.14 -4.53 -14.83
N ILE A 477 24.05 -4.18 -14.15
CA ILE A 477 24.05 -4.04 -12.69
C ILE A 477 24.25 -5.40 -12.03
N ALA A 478 23.54 -6.44 -12.48
CA ALA A 478 23.69 -7.80 -11.97
C ALA A 478 25.13 -8.31 -12.16
N GLU A 479 25.73 -8.10 -13.32
CA GLU A 479 27.14 -8.40 -13.58
C GLU A 479 28.07 -7.70 -12.59
N PHE A 480 27.88 -6.39 -12.39
CA PHE A 480 28.73 -5.61 -11.50
C PHE A 480 28.74 -6.17 -10.08
N PHE A 481 27.55 -6.43 -9.52
CA PHE A 481 27.43 -6.91 -8.14
C PHE A 481 27.87 -8.38 -7.98
N ALA A 482 27.73 -9.19 -9.02
CA ALA A 482 28.13 -10.59 -8.98
C ALA A 482 29.64 -10.82 -9.22
N THR A 483 30.32 -9.90 -9.92
CA THR A 483 31.69 -10.18 -10.42
C THR A 483 32.75 -9.17 -10.01
N SER A 484 32.40 -8.08 -9.32
CA SER A 484 33.37 -7.02 -9.01
C SER A 484 34.22 -7.38 -7.79
N ASP A 485 35.51 -7.68 -7.98
CA ASP A 485 36.49 -7.95 -6.91
C ASP A 485 36.72 -6.74 -5.98
N ARG A 486 36.21 -5.56 -6.33
CA ARG A 486 36.34 -4.34 -5.53
C ARG A 486 35.21 -4.15 -4.52
N LEU A 487 34.19 -5.01 -4.57
CA LEU A 487 33.12 -5.07 -3.56
C LEU A 487 33.56 -5.95 -2.39
N GLU A 488 33.15 -5.62 -1.19
CA GLU A 488 33.42 -6.41 0.01
C GLU A 488 32.63 -7.73 0.01
N GLU A 489 31.43 -7.72 -0.60
CA GLU A 489 30.56 -8.88 -0.77
C GLU A 489 30.00 -8.91 -2.18
N HIS A 490 29.73 -10.11 -2.68
CA HIS A 490 29.03 -10.32 -3.95
C HIS A 490 27.53 -10.49 -3.70
N TYR A 491 26.73 -9.90 -4.59
CA TYR A 491 25.28 -10.00 -4.57
C TYR A 491 24.77 -10.45 -5.94
N PHE A 492 23.72 -11.22 -5.94
CA PHE A 492 23.15 -11.78 -7.17
C PHE A 492 21.84 -11.09 -7.56
N SER A 493 21.38 -11.30 -8.78
CA SER A 493 20.01 -11.07 -9.19
C SER A 493 19.22 -12.38 -9.13
N ASN A 494 17.88 -12.33 -9.22
CA ASN A 494 17.10 -13.55 -9.29
C ASN A 494 16.71 -13.90 -10.73
N LEU A 495 16.56 -15.20 -10.98
CA LEU A 495 15.70 -15.81 -12.00
C LEU A 495 14.87 -16.89 -11.34
N THR A 496 13.56 -16.91 -11.58
CA THR A 496 12.68 -17.94 -11.08
C THR A 496 12.39 -18.94 -12.18
N LEU A 497 13.02 -20.10 -12.09
CA LEU A 497 13.02 -21.16 -13.11
C LEU A 497 12.44 -22.45 -12.53
N GLY A 498 11.13 -22.44 -12.30
CA GLY A 498 10.39 -23.57 -11.71
C GLY A 498 9.82 -24.53 -12.75
N ASN A 499 8.51 -24.68 -12.78
CA ASN A 499 7.84 -25.39 -13.87
C ASN A 499 7.87 -24.54 -15.16
N LEU A 500 7.42 -25.12 -16.28
CA LEU A 500 7.46 -24.48 -17.59
C LEU A 500 6.73 -23.11 -17.62
N GLY A 501 5.62 -22.97 -16.90
CA GLY A 501 4.87 -21.72 -16.82
C GLY A 501 5.63 -20.61 -16.08
N VAL A 502 6.34 -20.94 -15.02
CA VAL A 502 7.19 -20.04 -14.26
C VAL A 502 8.38 -19.59 -15.13
N THR A 503 9.04 -20.55 -15.78
CA THR A 503 10.16 -20.29 -16.71
C THR A 503 9.72 -19.42 -17.89
N ALA A 504 8.55 -19.69 -18.47
CA ALA A 504 7.97 -18.88 -19.53
C ALA A 504 7.72 -17.43 -19.08
N THR A 505 7.33 -17.21 -17.83
CA THR A 505 7.07 -15.88 -17.27
C THR A 505 8.32 -15.00 -17.27
N GLU A 506 9.49 -15.56 -16.99
CA GLU A 506 10.78 -14.83 -17.05
C GLU A 506 11.10 -14.33 -18.46
N PHE A 507 10.82 -15.13 -19.47
CA PHE A 507 10.93 -14.72 -20.87
C PHE A 507 9.91 -13.65 -21.26
N LEU A 508 8.64 -13.87 -20.91
CA LEU A 508 7.55 -12.96 -21.26
C LEU A 508 7.73 -11.57 -20.63
N THR A 509 8.27 -11.50 -19.40
CA THR A 509 8.58 -10.22 -18.74
C THR A 509 9.58 -9.41 -19.57
N ARG A 510 10.60 -10.07 -20.15
CA ARG A 510 11.57 -9.45 -21.05
C ARG A 510 10.98 -9.14 -22.42
N LEU A 511 10.18 -10.05 -22.95
CA LEU A 511 9.51 -9.86 -24.24
C LEU A 511 8.61 -8.60 -24.22
N PHE A 512 7.82 -8.40 -23.19
CA PHE A 512 6.99 -7.21 -23.03
C PHE A 512 7.78 -5.91 -22.81
N SER A 513 9.07 -5.98 -22.48
CA SER A 513 9.92 -4.79 -22.48
C SER A 513 10.24 -4.28 -23.89
N HIS A 514 10.06 -5.12 -24.90
CA HIS A 514 10.36 -4.83 -26.31
C HIS A 514 9.11 -4.70 -27.18
N LYS A 515 7.97 -5.25 -26.76
CA LYS A 515 6.69 -5.12 -27.46
C LYS A 515 5.50 -5.13 -26.49
N ASN A 516 4.39 -4.50 -26.88
CA ASN A 516 3.25 -4.29 -25.98
C ASN A 516 2.20 -5.42 -26.01
N HIS A 517 2.32 -6.39 -26.92
CA HIS A 517 1.37 -7.50 -27.06
C HIS A 517 2.04 -8.71 -27.72
N LEU A 518 1.41 -9.89 -27.59
CA LEU A 518 1.93 -11.14 -28.11
C LEU A 518 1.65 -11.38 -29.59
N TYR A 519 0.70 -10.69 -30.16
CA TYR A 519 0.15 -10.98 -31.48
C TYR A 519 0.61 -10.00 -32.55
N GLY A 520 0.73 -10.52 -33.79
CA GLY A 520 0.97 -9.76 -34.99
C GLY A 520 -0.27 -9.00 -35.49
N LYS A 521 -0.16 -8.35 -36.63
CA LYS A 521 -1.28 -7.59 -37.27
C LYS A 521 -2.47 -8.47 -37.68
N ASP A 522 -2.23 -9.74 -37.84
CA ASP A 522 -3.20 -10.79 -38.19
C ASP A 522 -3.91 -11.40 -36.96
N GLY A 523 -3.58 -10.94 -35.75
CA GLY A 523 -4.13 -11.47 -34.49
C GLY A 523 -3.49 -12.79 -34.03
N MET A 524 -2.50 -13.30 -34.77
CA MET A 524 -1.77 -14.52 -34.41
C MET A 524 -0.68 -14.24 -33.37
N VAL A 525 -0.45 -15.18 -32.46
CA VAL A 525 0.63 -15.08 -31.47
C VAL A 525 1.98 -15.27 -32.14
N VAL A 526 2.90 -14.34 -31.91
CA VAL A 526 4.26 -14.34 -32.47
C VAL A 526 5.28 -14.15 -31.36
N ILE A 527 6.23 -15.09 -31.23
CA ILE A 527 7.32 -15.03 -30.23
C ILE A 527 8.74 -15.11 -30.83
N ASN A 528 8.86 -15.44 -32.12
CA ASN A 528 10.14 -15.62 -32.80
C ASN A 528 10.59 -14.39 -33.62
N ASP A 529 10.00 -13.24 -33.36
CA ASP A 529 10.42 -11.95 -33.93
C ASP A 529 11.69 -11.41 -33.23
N THR A 530 12.20 -10.27 -33.74
CA THR A 530 13.39 -9.62 -33.16
C THR A 530 13.23 -9.34 -31.66
N ALA A 531 12.01 -9.03 -31.19
CA ALA A 531 11.73 -8.81 -29.77
C ALA A 531 11.89 -10.10 -28.97
N GLY A 532 11.42 -11.23 -29.50
CA GLY A 532 11.55 -12.55 -28.86
C GLY A 532 13.01 -13.00 -28.77
N VAL A 533 13.77 -12.86 -29.85
CA VAL A 533 15.20 -13.18 -29.86
C VAL A 533 15.95 -12.38 -28.79
N LYS A 534 15.76 -11.06 -28.79
CA LYS A 534 16.40 -10.17 -27.81
C LYS A 534 16.01 -10.49 -26.36
N ALA A 535 14.75 -10.77 -26.11
CA ALA A 535 14.26 -11.12 -24.77
C ALA A 535 14.93 -12.41 -24.24
N LEU A 536 15.09 -13.41 -25.09
CA LEU A 536 15.72 -14.68 -24.70
C LEU A 536 17.24 -14.55 -24.53
N GLU A 537 17.90 -13.71 -25.33
CA GLU A 537 19.32 -13.38 -25.15
C GLU A 537 19.56 -12.61 -23.83
N GLU A 538 18.70 -11.65 -23.49
CA GLU A 538 18.76 -10.95 -22.20
C GLU A 538 18.56 -11.89 -21.02
N LEU A 539 17.67 -12.88 -21.13
CA LEU A 539 17.47 -13.90 -20.12
C LEU A 539 18.70 -14.83 -19.97
N LEU A 540 19.27 -15.27 -21.09
CA LEU A 540 20.47 -16.07 -21.10
C LEU A 540 21.67 -15.34 -20.47
N THR A 541 21.77 -14.03 -20.71
CA THR A 541 22.77 -13.16 -20.09
C THR A 541 22.52 -13.06 -18.57
N ALA A 542 21.27 -12.82 -18.15
CA ALA A 542 20.92 -12.72 -16.74
C ALA A 542 21.30 -13.98 -15.94
N LYS A 543 21.15 -15.18 -16.54
CA LYS A 543 21.50 -16.46 -15.90
C LYS A 543 22.95 -16.52 -15.42
N GLN A 544 23.87 -15.82 -16.08
CA GLN A 544 25.29 -15.81 -15.71
C GLN A 544 25.55 -15.12 -14.37
N TYR A 545 24.65 -14.24 -13.92
CA TYR A 545 24.79 -13.37 -12.75
C TYR A 545 23.76 -13.68 -11.66
N THR A 546 23.11 -14.85 -11.74
CA THR A 546 22.27 -15.40 -10.67
C THR A 546 23.05 -16.34 -9.77
N ASP A 547 22.53 -16.60 -8.57
CA ASP A 547 23.05 -17.68 -7.72
C ASP A 547 22.99 -19.02 -8.48
N LYS A 548 23.95 -19.89 -8.22
CA LYS A 548 24.00 -21.23 -8.83
C LYS A 548 22.82 -22.11 -8.43
N LYS A 549 22.16 -21.78 -7.31
CA LYS A 549 20.97 -22.48 -6.84
C LYS A 549 19.76 -22.09 -7.69
N VAL A 550 19.10 -23.08 -8.28
CA VAL A 550 17.83 -22.84 -9.00
C VAL A 550 16.75 -22.43 -8.02
N VAL A 551 16.10 -21.30 -8.29
CA VAL A 551 14.94 -20.80 -7.53
C VAL A 551 13.68 -21.24 -8.27
N HIS A 552 12.89 -22.09 -7.62
CA HIS A 552 11.73 -22.72 -8.27
C HIS A 552 10.42 -21.91 -8.15
N TRP A 553 10.34 -20.99 -7.19
CA TRP A 553 9.11 -20.26 -6.92
C TRP A 553 9.36 -18.84 -6.39
N TRP A 554 8.47 -17.93 -6.65
CA TRP A 554 8.57 -16.52 -6.26
C TRP A 554 8.68 -16.31 -4.74
N LYS A 555 8.04 -17.14 -3.92
CA LYS A 555 8.19 -17.12 -2.45
C LYS A 555 9.64 -17.35 -2.03
N THR A 556 10.32 -18.29 -2.65
CA THR A 556 11.74 -18.58 -2.39
C THR A 556 12.64 -17.40 -2.79
N SER A 557 12.34 -16.78 -3.93
CA SER A 557 13.05 -15.58 -4.39
C SER A 557 12.88 -14.40 -3.41
N ALA A 558 11.65 -14.17 -2.91
CA ALA A 558 11.39 -13.15 -1.90
C ALA A 558 12.16 -13.41 -0.60
N LYS A 559 12.27 -14.66 -0.18
CA LYS A 559 13.08 -15.06 0.99
C LYS A 559 14.57 -14.84 0.77
N ASP A 560 15.13 -15.17 -0.40
CA ASP A 560 16.53 -14.92 -0.70
C ASP A 560 16.85 -13.41 -0.72
N PHE A 561 15.91 -12.58 -1.16
CA PHE A 561 16.04 -11.13 -1.05
C PHE A 561 16.00 -10.67 0.42
N ALA A 562 15.08 -11.22 1.22
CA ALA A 562 15.01 -10.94 2.66
C ALA A 562 16.28 -11.35 3.41
N ASP A 563 16.92 -12.44 3.02
CA ASP A 563 18.22 -12.91 3.54
C ASP A 563 19.41 -12.00 3.15
N GLY A 564 19.18 -11.01 2.27
CA GLY A 564 20.18 -10.05 1.82
C GLY A 564 21.12 -10.57 0.71
N LYS A 565 20.81 -11.72 0.10
CA LYS A 565 21.65 -12.34 -0.96
C LYS A 565 21.52 -11.65 -2.31
N LEU A 566 20.37 -11.00 -2.55
CA LEU A 566 20.05 -10.39 -3.84
C LEU A 566 20.19 -8.86 -3.78
N VAL A 567 20.82 -8.28 -4.80
CA VAL A 567 20.87 -6.83 -5.01
C VAL A 567 19.55 -6.31 -5.59
N MET A 568 18.96 -7.09 -6.50
CA MET A 568 17.71 -6.81 -7.19
C MET A 568 16.90 -8.10 -7.35
N MET A 569 15.58 -7.94 -7.39
CA MET A 569 14.63 -9.02 -7.60
C MET A 569 13.43 -8.51 -8.38
N ILE A 570 13.04 -9.22 -9.45
CA ILE A 570 11.71 -9.05 -10.06
C ILE A 570 10.79 -10.10 -9.45
N ASN A 571 9.68 -9.64 -8.84
CA ASN A 571 8.74 -10.54 -8.19
C ASN A 571 7.31 -9.98 -8.27
N PHE A 572 6.34 -10.85 -8.08
CA PHE A 572 4.94 -10.46 -7.98
C PHE A 572 4.65 -9.80 -6.63
N SER A 573 3.85 -8.74 -6.62
CA SER A 573 3.56 -7.92 -5.45
C SER A 573 2.90 -8.69 -4.29
N ASN A 574 2.16 -9.76 -4.59
CA ASN A 574 1.53 -10.61 -3.57
C ASN A 574 2.53 -11.47 -2.76
N TYR A 575 3.72 -11.76 -3.31
CA TYR A 575 4.78 -12.43 -2.55
C TYR A 575 5.71 -11.46 -1.82
N ALA A 576 5.54 -10.15 -2.02
CA ALA A 576 6.45 -9.15 -1.48
C ALA A 576 6.40 -9.05 0.06
N SER A 577 5.30 -9.42 0.71
CA SER A 577 5.20 -9.46 2.17
C SER A 577 6.20 -10.44 2.81
N GLU A 578 6.64 -11.47 2.10
CA GLU A 578 7.67 -12.40 2.57
C GLU A 578 9.02 -11.69 2.82
N ILE A 579 9.25 -10.54 2.17
CA ILE A 579 10.47 -9.72 2.38
C ILE A 579 10.52 -9.16 3.81
N LEU A 580 9.36 -8.96 4.46
CA LEU A 580 9.25 -8.44 5.81
C LEU A 580 9.21 -9.54 6.88
N GLY A 581 9.42 -10.80 6.50
CA GLY A 581 9.43 -11.94 7.42
C GLY A 581 10.43 -11.79 8.56
N ALA A 582 10.20 -12.54 9.64
CA ALA A 582 11.09 -12.56 10.80
C ALA A 582 12.53 -12.92 10.39
N GLY A 583 13.50 -12.12 10.84
CA GLY A 583 14.92 -12.27 10.49
C GLY A 583 15.35 -11.65 9.15
N SER A 584 14.46 -10.93 8.46
CA SER A 584 14.83 -10.18 7.25
C SER A 584 15.96 -9.18 7.53
N LYS A 585 16.98 -9.21 6.68
CA LYS A 585 18.15 -8.34 6.75
C LYS A 585 18.01 -7.05 5.93
N VAL A 586 16.91 -6.89 5.20
CA VAL A 586 16.72 -5.80 4.24
C VAL A 586 15.65 -4.80 4.66
N VAL A 587 14.97 -5.03 5.77
CA VAL A 587 13.97 -4.09 6.31
C VAL A 587 14.57 -2.69 6.47
N GLY A 588 13.86 -1.65 6.00
CA GLY A 588 14.36 -0.27 5.96
C GLY A 588 15.22 0.06 4.73
N ASN A 589 15.74 -0.95 4.01
CA ASN A 589 16.59 -0.79 2.83
C ASN A 589 15.95 -1.28 1.52
N ILE A 590 14.63 -1.45 1.52
CA ILE A 590 13.88 -1.93 0.36
C ILE A 590 13.52 -0.74 -0.54
N GLY A 591 13.98 -0.76 -1.77
CA GLY A 591 13.51 0.11 -2.83
C GLY A 591 12.57 -0.67 -3.76
N VAL A 592 11.59 0.03 -4.31
CA VAL A 592 10.61 -0.55 -5.24
C VAL A 592 10.53 0.32 -6.49
N ALA A 593 10.46 -0.32 -7.65
CA ALA A 593 10.31 0.35 -8.93
C ALA A 593 9.48 -0.50 -9.91
N MET A 594 9.08 0.09 -11.02
CA MET A 594 8.53 -0.67 -12.14
C MET A 594 9.60 -1.60 -12.72
N VAL A 595 9.18 -2.75 -13.25
CA VAL A 595 10.07 -3.63 -14.00
C VAL A 595 10.74 -2.89 -15.16
N PRO A 596 11.95 -3.30 -15.60
CA PRO A 596 12.57 -2.75 -16.80
C PRO A 596 11.61 -2.85 -17.99
N GLY A 597 11.54 -1.79 -18.81
CA GLY A 597 10.58 -1.67 -19.92
C GLY A 597 9.19 -1.14 -19.50
N LYS A 598 8.89 -1.09 -18.21
CA LYS A 598 7.62 -0.58 -17.62
C LYS A 598 6.35 -1.32 -18.06
N ASN A 599 6.49 -2.54 -18.50
CA ASN A 599 5.41 -3.40 -18.98
C ASN A 599 5.35 -4.69 -18.14
N PRO A 600 4.88 -4.63 -16.87
CA PRO A 600 4.79 -5.79 -16.01
C PRO A 600 3.74 -6.80 -16.48
N ILE A 601 3.89 -8.04 -16.06
CA ILE A 601 2.86 -9.06 -16.20
C ILE A 601 1.98 -9.02 -14.96
N TYR A 602 0.66 -9.14 -15.12
CA TYR A 602 -0.24 -9.33 -14.01
C TYR A 602 -0.36 -10.81 -13.63
N GLY A 603 -0.67 -11.05 -12.39
CA GLY A 603 -0.90 -12.38 -11.79
C GLY A 603 -1.90 -12.28 -10.64
N GLY A 604 -1.84 -13.23 -9.72
CA GLY A 604 -2.72 -13.25 -8.57
C GLY A 604 -4.03 -13.96 -8.84
N GLY A 605 -5.03 -13.70 -8.00
CA GLY A 605 -6.23 -14.53 -7.97
C GLY A 605 -7.54 -13.80 -8.20
N THR A 606 -8.49 -14.59 -8.67
CA THR A 606 -9.90 -14.24 -8.79
C THR A 606 -10.74 -15.29 -8.07
N VAL A 607 -11.95 -14.93 -7.65
CA VAL A 607 -12.87 -15.81 -6.94
C VAL A 607 -14.22 -15.81 -7.60
N GLY A 608 -14.76 -17.01 -7.89
CA GLY A 608 -16.05 -17.21 -8.52
C GLY A 608 -16.85 -18.31 -7.85
N ILE A 609 -18.13 -18.42 -8.19
CA ILE A 609 -19.10 -19.35 -7.61
C ILE A 609 -19.24 -20.54 -8.53
N SER A 610 -19.19 -21.75 -7.96
CA SER A 610 -19.43 -22.99 -8.71
C SER A 610 -20.83 -23.00 -9.32
N LYS A 611 -20.92 -23.29 -10.63
CA LYS A 611 -22.23 -23.45 -11.28
C LYS A 611 -23.08 -24.57 -10.68
N ASN A 612 -22.45 -25.56 -10.07
CA ASN A 612 -23.08 -26.71 -9.44
C ASN A 612 -23.40 -26.51 -7.96
N SER A 613 -22.96 -25.40 -7.34
CA SER A 613 -23.28 -25.11 -5.94
C SER A 613 -24.78 -25.00 -5.73
N ARG A 614 -25.25 -25.54 -4.62
CA ARG A 614 -26.64 -25.38 -4.14
C ARG A 614 -26.80 -24.18 -3.21
N ARG A 615 -25.68 -23.46 -2.90
CA ARG A 615 -25.59 -22.34 -1.95
C ARG A 615 -25.06 -21.07 -2.63
N LYS A 616 -25.50 -20.82 -3.86
CA LYS A 616 -24.97 -19.75 -4.70
C LYS A 616 -25.12 -18.36 -4.07
N GLU A 617 -26.26 -18.11 -3.41
CA GLU A 617 -26.54 -16.81 -2.76
C GLU A 617 -25.61 -16.59 -1.56
N ASP A 618 -25.40 -17.60 -0.71
CA ASP A 618 -24.48 -17.51 0.43
C ASP A 618 -23.03 -17.41 -0.03
N ALA A 619 -22.67 -18.14 -1.09
CA ALA A 619 -21.37 -18.04 -1.73
C ALA A 619 -21.13 -16.62 -2.29
N PHE A 620 -22.14 -16.01 -2.93
CA PHE A 620 -22.06 -14.64 -3.42
C PHE A 620 -21.91 -13.64 -2.27
N ALA A 621 -22.67 -13.79 -1.19
CA ALA A 621 -22.53 -12.94 -0.01
C ALA A 621 -21.12 -12.99 0.57
N PHE A 622 -20.53 -14.19 0.68
CA PHE A 622 -19.15 -14.35 1.17
C PHE A 622 -18.11 -13.72 0.23
N ILE A 623 -18.13 -14.05 -1.08
CA ILE A 623 -17.13 -13.50 -2.00
C ILE A 623 -17.24 -11.99 -2.14
N LYS A 624 -18.43 -11.42 -2.10
CA LYS A 624 -18.65 -9.97 -2.06
C LYS A 624 -18.04 -9.37 -0.79
N TRP A 625 -18.33 -9.93 0.37
CA TRP A 625 -17.82 -9.44 1.65
C TRP A 625 -16.29 -9.44 1.70
N ILE A 626 -15.62 -10.54 1.30
CA ILE A 626 -14.16 -10.66 1.42
C ILE A 626 -13.41 -9.79 0.39
N THR A 627 -14.05 -9.44 -0.71
CA THR A 627 -13.41 -8.66 -1.80
C THR A 627 -13.75 -7.17 -1.77
N THR A 628 -14.67 -6.73 -0.91
CA THR A 628 -15.05 -5.33 -0.75
C THR A 628 -14.57 -4.78 0.60
N GLU A 629 -14.72 -3.47 0.80
CA GLU A 629 -14.40 -2.84 2.08
C GLU A 629 -15.39 -3.29 3.18
N PRO A 630 -14.95 -3.47 4.44
CA PRO A 630 -13.57 -3.27 4.93
C PRO A 630 -12.68 -4.52 4.85
N ALA A 631 -13.22 -5.70 4.53
CA ALA A 631 -12.48 -6.97 4.57
C ALA A 631 -11.29 -7.00 3.60
N ALA A 632 -11.46 -6.45 2.38
CA ALA A 632 -10.39 -6.34 1.41
C ALA A 632 -9.21 -5.48 1.90
N SER A 633 -9.47 -4.42 2.68
CA SER A 633 -8.40 -3.66 3.34
C SER A 633 -7.77 -4.45 4.49
N GLY A 634 -8.55 -5.24 5.22
CA GLY A 634 -8.04 -6.16 6.23
C GLY A 634 -7.06 -7.17 5.64
N MET A 635 -7.34 -7.72 4.46
CA MET A 635 -6.41 -8.59 3.73
C MET A 635 -5.09 -7.87 3.43
N ALA A 636 -5.14 -6.62 2.96
CA ALA A 636 -3.94 -5.84 2.66
C ALA A 636 -3.13 -5.49 3.92
N ALA A 637 -3.81 -5.16 5.03
CA ALA A 637 -3.15 -4.91 6.32
C ALA A 637 -2.39 -6.14 6.87
N LEU A 638 -2.80 -7.34 6.46
CA LEU A 638 -2.15 -8.60 6.81
C LEU A 638 -1.09 -9.05 5.78
N GLY A 639 -0.80 -8.24 4.78
CA GLY A 639 0.30 -8.47 3.81
C GLY A 639 -0.14 -8.99 2.44
N SER A 640 -1.45 -9.03 2.15
CA SER A 640 -1.97 -9.34 0.82
C SER A 640 -2.09 -8.08 -0.06
N VAL A 641 -2.72 -8.21 -1.20
CA VAL A 641 -3.03 -7.09 -2.12
C VAL A 641 -4.55 -6.96 -2.23
N SER A 642 -5.07 -5.76 -2.06
CA SER A 642 -6.51 -5.49 -2.14
C SER A 642 -6.96 -5.15 -3.57
N PRO A 643 -8.14 -5.59 -4.01
CA PRO A 643 -8.75 -5.09 -5.23
C PRO A 643 -9.36 -3.69 -5.07
N CYS A 644 -9.62 -3.22 -3.83
CA CYS A 644 -10.33 -1.98 -3.55
C CYS A 644 -9.46 -0.74 -3.67
N ALA A 645 -9.94 0.27 -4.39
CA ALA A 645 -9.19 1.51 -4.61
C ALA A 645 -8.93 2.31 -3.33
N LYS A 646 -9.88 2.30 -2.38
CA LYS A 646 -9.78 3.02 -1.09
C LYS A 646 -8.68 2.46 -0.18
N THR A 647 -8.32 1.18 -0.29
CA THR A 647 -7.24 0.54 0.50
C THR A 647 -5.92 1.31 0.38
N TYR A 648 -5.61 1.80 -0.81
CA TYR A 648 -4.33 2.43 -1.13
C TYR A 648 -4.20 3.88 -0.62
N ASN A 649 -5.22 4.39 0.02
CA ASN A 649 -5.21 5.68 0.72
C ASN A 649 -5.05 5.51 2.24
N LYS A 650 -4.89 4.28 2.75
CA LYS A 650 -4.77 3.98 4.17
C LYS A 650 -3.32 3.94 4.59
N TYR A 651 -2.96 4.85 5.50
CA TYR A 651 -1.57 5.00 5.93
C TYR A 651 -1.02 3.75 6.61
N ASP A 652 -1.79 3.11 7.48
CA ASP A 652 -1.40 1.90 8.22
C ASP A 652 -1.06 0.70 7.31
N ILE A 653 -1.55 0.70 6.08
CA ILE A 653 -1.22 -0.30 5.06
C ILE A 653 0.03 0.14 4.26
N ILE A 654 0.01 1.37 3.73
CA ILE A 654 1.07 1.86 2.83
C ILE A 654 2.40 2.08 3.54
N ASP A 655 2.39 2.42 4.83
CA ASP A 655 3.60 2.56 5.64
C ASP A 655 4.33 1.21 5.79
N VAL A 656 3.59 0.14 6.01
CA VAL A 656 4.14 -1.22 6.15
C VAL A 656 4.50 -1.83 4.80
N PHE A 657 3.65 -1.63 3.79
CA PHE A 657 3.76 -2.23 2.46
C PHE A 657 3.85 -1.16 1.35
N PRO A 658 4.94 -0.37 1.28
CA PRO A 658 5.03 0.79 0.37
C PRO A 658 4.97 0.43 -1.12
N TRP A 659 5.22 -0.82 -1.50
CA TRP A 659 5.08 -1.29 -2.88
C TRP A 659 3.62 -1.36 -3.36
N LEU A 660 2.64 -1.38 -2.46
CA LEU A 660 1.23 -1.43 -2.83
C LEU A 660 0.80 -0.17 -3.58
N GLU A 661 1.30 1.01 -3.21
CA GLU A 661 1.02 2.26 -3.94
C GLU A 661 1.44 2.14 -5.41
N LEU A 662 2.66 1.63 -5.65
CA LEU A 662 3.16 1.40 -7.01
C LEU A 662 2.41 0.27 -7.72
N SER A 663 1.98 -0.78 -7.01
CA SER A 663 1.19 -1.87 -7.57
C SER A 663 -0.12 -1.36 -8.18
N LYS A 664 -0.82 -0.46 -7.50
CA LYS A 664 -2.04 0.19 -8.03
C LYS A 664 -1.81 0.85 -9.39
N ASP A 665 -0.73 1.63 -9.50
CA ASP A 665 -0.37 2.31 -10.76
C ASP A 665 0.02 1.31 -11.86
N CYS A 666 0.60 0.18 -11.48
CA CYS A 666 1.03 -0.86 -12.42
C CYS A 666 -0.13 -1.67 -13.00
N PHE A 667 -1.26 -1.82 -12.30
CA PHE A 667 -2.39 -2.63 -12.82
C PHE A 667 -2.91 -2.13 -14.17
N SER A 668 -2.96 -0.82 -14.40
CA SER A 668 -3.35 -0.25 -15.70
C SER A 668 -2.36 -0.54 -16.83
N LYS A 669 -1.07 -0.73 -16.47
CA LYS A 669 0.05 -0.97 -17.39
C LYS A 669 0.39 -2.44 -17.54
N SER A 670 -0.17 -3.30 -16.70
CA SER A 670 0.12 -4.72 -16.70
C SER A 670 -0.45 -5.41 -17.92
N HIS A 671 0.38 -6.23 -18.55
CA HIS A 671 0.04 -6.94 -19.79
C HIS A 671 -0.68 -8.24 -19.52
N THR A 672 -1.66 -8.49 -20.35
CA THR A 672 -2.35 -9.78 -20.45
C THR A 672 -1.64 -10.65 -21.49
N ARG A 673 -1.63 -11.94 -21.23
CA ARG A 673 -1.20 -12.97 -22.16
C ARG A 673 -2.37 -13.44 -23.06
N ARG A 674 -3.53 -12.78 -22.98
CA ARG A 674 -4.73 -13.13 -23.76
C ARG A 674 -4.60 -12.68 -25.22
N ILE A 675 -5.28 -13.39 -26.10
CA ILE A 675 -5.65 -12.92 -27.43
C ILE A 675 -6.58 -11.70 -27.29
N PRO A 676 -6.65 -10.77 -28.26
CA PRO A 676 -7.57 -9.64 -28.21
C PRO A 676 -8.99 -10.04 -27.84
N ALA A 677 -9.68 -9.18 -27.07
CA ALA A 677 -11.03 -9.43 -26.54
C ALA A 677 -12.10 -9.73 -27.64
N ASP A 678 -11.84 -9.34 -28.85
CA ASP A 678 -12.69 -9.52 -30.05
C ASP A 678 -12.46 -10.86 -30.74
N SER A 679 -11.54 -11.70 -30.24
CA SER A 679 -11.34 -13.04 -30.78
C SER A 679 -12.29 -14.02 -30.10
N ASP A 680 -13.14 -14.66 -30.87
CA ASP A 680 -14.01 -15.78 -30.44
C ASP A 680 -13.21 -17.06 -30.11
N LYS A 681 -11.88 -17.03 -30.23
CA LYS A 681 -11.01 -18.17 -29.96
C LYS A 681 -10.64 -18.24 -28.49
N ALA A 682 -10.93 -19.39 -27.87
CA ALA A 682 -10.41 -19.69 -26.55
C ALA A 682 -8.88 -19.80 -26.58
N PHE A 683 -8.20 -18.98 -25.76
CA PHE A 683 -6.76 -19.03 -25.63
C PHE A 683 -6.36 -20.02 -24.51
N ASP A 684 -5.74 -21.14 -24.89
CA ASP A 684 -5.17 -22.09 -23.94
C ASP A 684 -3.82 -21.59 -23.43
N GLU A 685 -3.86 -20.76 -22.37
CA GLU A 685 -2.66 -20.16 -21.79
C GLU A 685 -1.72 -21.20 -21.19
N ILE A 686 -2.23 -22.27 -20.61
CA ILE A 686 -1.39 -23.33 -20.00
C ILE A 686 -0.56 -24.00 -21.09
N LYS A 687 -1.18 -24.37 -22.20
CA LYS A 687 -0.47 -24.94 -23.34
C LYS A 687 0.56 -23.96 -23.92
N PHE A 688 0.18 -22.70 -24.07
CA PHE A 688 1.09 -21.63 -24.54
C PHE A 688 2.31 -21.51 -23.64
N LEU A 689 2.11 -21.42 -22.32
CA LEU A 689 3.20 -21.29 -21.36
C LEU A 689 4.11 -22.51 -21.34
N ASN A 690 3.56 -23.73 -21.53
CA ASN A 690 4.35 -24.94 -21.62
C ASN A 690 5.24 -24.95 -22.88
N ILE A 691 4.72 -24.52 -24.03
CA ILE A 691 5.50 -24.41 -25.27
C ILE A 691 6.64 -23.40 -25.10
N VAL A 692 6.33 -22.22 -24.57
CA VAL A 692 7.31 -21.14 -24.36
C VAL A 692 8.35 -21.55 -23.30
N GLY A 693 7.92 -22.12 -22.19
CA GLY A 693 8.82 -22.59 -21.13
C GLY A 693 9.80 -23.64 -21.62
N MET A 694 9.33 -24.60 -22.42
CA MET A 694 10.19 -25.61 -23.03
C MET A 694 11.23 -24.99 -23.98
N ALA A 695 10.84 -23.98 -24.75
CA ALA A 695 11.78 -23.26 -25.61
C ALA A 695 12.87 -22.54 -24.81
N VAL A 696 12.47 -21.88 -23.71
CA VAL A 696 13.43 -21.21 -22.81
C VAL A 696 14.37 -22.22 -22.16
N GLU A 697 13.87 -23.34 -21.64
CA GLU A 697 14.69 -24.36 -21.01
C GLU A 697 15.71 -24.96 -22.00
N ASN A 698 15.31 -25.23 -23.24
CA ASN A 698 16.21 -25.75 -24.26
C ASN A 698 17.42 -24.82 -24.50
N VAL A 699 17.21 -23.51 -24.46
CA VAL A 699 18.30 -22.53 -24.60
C VAL A 699 19.14 -22.44 -23.32
N LEU A 700 18.50 -22.41 -22.14
CA LEU A 700 19.18 -22.32 -20.85
C LEU A 700 20.06 -23.55 -20.57
N MET A 701 19.66 -24.72 -21.07
CA MET A 701 20.42 -25.98 -20.97
C MET A 701 21.48 -26.12 -22.09
N GLY A 702 21.49 -25.22 -23.07
CA GLY A 702 22.42 -25.27 -24.19
C GLY A 702 22.10 -26.32 -25.26
N PHE A 703 20.86 -26.84 -25.26
CA PHE A 703 20.41 -27.85 -26.24
C PHE A 703 20.15 -27.25 -27.62
N LEU A 704 19.63 -26.00 -27.67
CA LEU A 704 19.32 -25.30 -28.88
C LEU A 704 19.79 -23.84 -28.83
N PRO A 705 20.20 -23.26 -29.98
CA PRO A 705 20.43 -21.83 -30.08
C PRO A 705 19.09 -21.06 -30.01
N VAL A 706 19.16 -19.77 -29.63
CA VAL A 706 18.01 -18.92 -29.36
C VAL A 706 17.01 -18.91 -30.53
N GLU A 707 17.47 -18.59 -31.76
CA GLU A 707 16.59 -18.48 -32.91
C GLU A 707 15.93 -19.81 -33.28
N GLU A 708 16.69 -20.92 -33.23
CA GLU A 708 16.15 -22.25 -33.55
C GLU A 708 15.10 -22.68 -32.53
N SER A 709 15.33 -22.43 -31.24
CA SER A 709 14.39 -22.77 -30.19
C SER A 709 13.08 -21.98 -30.33
N LEU A 710 13.15 -20.68 -30.56
CA LEU A 710 11.98 -19.84 -30.79
C LEU A 710 11.21 -20.22 -32.07
N ASN A 711 11.91 -20.58 -33.16
CA ASN A 711 11.26 -21.02 -34.39
C ASN A 711 10.53 -22.36 -34.22
N ARG A 712 11.09 -23.30 -33.44
CA ARG A 712 10.39 -24.55 -33.11
C ARG A 712 9.16 -24.30 -32.25
N ALA A 713 9.28 -23.44 -31.25
CA ALA A 713 8.16 -23.05 -30.41
C ALA A 713 7.06 -22.32 -31.20
N GLN A 714 7.42 -21.40 -32.11
CA GLN A 714 6.48 -20.72 -32.98
C GLN A 714 5.69 -21.70 -33.85
N LYS A 715 6.36 -22.70 -34.40
CA LYS A 715 5.67 -23.75 -35.18
C LYS A 715 4.62 -24.48 -34.34
N LEU A 716 4.93 -24.82 -33.08
CA LEU A 716 3.97 -25.45 -32.16
C LEU A 716 2.83 -24.48 -31.81
N ILE A 717 3.14 -23.19 -31.60
CA ILE A 717 2.11 -22.15 -31.36
C ILE A 717 1.17 -22.03 -32.58
N ASP A 718 1.72 -22.06 -33.81
CA ASP A 718 0.90 -22.01 -35.03
C ASP A 718 0.02 -23.25 -35.18
N GLU A 719 0.50 -24.41 -34.75
CA GLU A 719 -0.22 -25.68 -34.82
C GLU A 719 -1.27 -25.84 -33.72
N GLU A 720 -1.08 -25.26 -32.53
CA GLU A 720 -1.84 -25.56 -31.33
C GLU A 720 -2.64 -24.38 -30.76
N ILE A 721 -2.20 -23.15 -31.01
CA ILE A 721 -2.77 -21.92 -30.43
C ILE A 721 -3.39 -21.01 -31.49
N ASN A 722 -2.71 -20.84 -32.64
CA ASN A 722 -3.11 -19.93 -33.72
C ASN A 722 -4.17 -20.50 -34.65
N LYS A 723 -4.65 -21.73 -34.46
CA LYS A 723 -5.65 -22.41 -35.30
C LYS A 723 -7.03 -21.76 -35.31
#